data_532e7572c290f4e9476216dd9d58c635
#
_entry.id   532e7572c290f4e9476216dd9d58c635
#
_cell.length_a   1.000
_cell.length_b   1.000
_cell.length_c   1.000
_cell.angle_alpha   90.00
_cell.angle_beta   90.00
_cell.angle_gamma   90.00
#
_symmetry.space_group_name_H-M   'P 1'
#
loop_
_entity.id
_entity.type
_entity.pdbx_description
1 polymer ?
#
loop_
_entity_poly.entity_id
_entity_poly.type
_entity_poly.pdbx_seq_one_letter_code
_entity_poly.pdbx_strand_id
1 'polypeptide(L)'
;MARPTDPIRALLTSPPDLPVVEVLPELRERLSPNPSGSDGVGACLVLTAPPGTGKTTLVPPLLADVLTKRTATGPTTGAPDGKSPGRGPGRVIVTQPRRIAARAAARHLADLLGEEVGGNVGFAVRGERRAGPATRIEIVTAGILLRRLQRDPELAGIDAVILDEVHERSLEGDLLLALLTDARTALREDLTLVAMSATLDADRLCRILGSTSGGASPLVEVPGRLHPLAEVWAPPGRTGRLGPRGVPREFLTHVAATVERALAEHSGDLLAFLPGAREVDDVVARLRGAAREGVDVLPLHGRLPASEQDSALTPSPAGRRRVVVSTNVAESSLTVPGVRVVVDSTLAREPRLDVARFMSGLVTVGVSRAAGVQRAGRAGREGPGVVYRCCSPTDWARSPLAPTPEILSADLTGAALELAVWGVPDGAGLAWLDEPPAAALAAAREALERLGLADTDGVTPLGRVVAGLPAGVREARALLETAPVLGARRAARATALLTADLRAPGGDLTTLARQVRSGGPGSGAWKTEARRLEHACQRAASDRLADPEAMGTAALSDGAGGGDPGTGHSEPARSGDLEMAVALVAGTAQPQWIARRRGPAPQAGKEAHYASVAGTGLRLPAGSALAESEWLAVAGVDLTSGRGDALIRAAAPLDEETALELAGAWLAEEERTVWDGGRLRTERVRRLGAITLSATPGPPPGPQEAADAVVARVRAQGADTGLAVLPWDEEARSLRARLALLHEHLGEPWPDVSDAALADRAEEWLAPAVMSLAGRAGGSGGLAGSISPGSGNRRFSLELLDIAEALRALLPWPQAAHLDELVPERIEVPSGSQVRVHYTAGADAAQIGQTGRPVLAVRVQECFGWATTPRIVQGRVAVQLHLLSPARRPVAVTDDLASFWEQGYPQVRAEMRGRYPKHSWPEDPWNTPATRGTGRRR
;
A
#
# COMPACT_ATOMS: atom_id res chain seq x y z
N MET A 1 -59.40 -1.48 -34.09
CA MET A 1 -57.91 -1.58 -34.12
C MET A 1 -57.47 -2.32 -32.85
N ALA A 2 -56.82 -3.47 -32.98
CA ALA A 2 -56.23 -4.18 -31.82
C ALA A 2 -55.21 -3.23 -31.15
N ARG A 3 -55.26 -3.12 -29.81
CA ARG A 3 -54.22 -2.38 -29.09
C ARG A 3 -52.85 -2.98 -29.47
N PRO A 4 -51.82 -2.17 -29.79
CA PRO A 4 -50.51 -2.69 -30.08
C PRO A 4 -50.06 -3.56 -28.87
N THR A 5 -49.65 -4.79 -29.19
CA THR A 5 -49.17 -5.75 -28.17
C THR A 5 -47.92 -5.16 -27.52
N ASP A 6 -47.87 -5.11 -26.19
CA ASP A 6 -46.74 -4.65 -25.40
C ASP A 6 -45.48 -5.43 -25.88
N PRO A 7 -44.40 -4.78 -26.39
CA PRO A 7 -43.21 -5.45 -26.93
C PRO A 7 -42.56 -6.40 -25.92
N ILE A 8 -42.58 -6.06 -24.61
CA ILE A 8 -42.04 -6.92 -23.55
C ILE A 8 -42.87 -8.22 -23.46
N ARG A 9 -44.19 -8.15 -23.54
CA ARG A 9 -45.05 -9.35 -23.55
C ARG A 9 -44.86 -10.16 -24.82
N ALA A 10 -44.71 -9.53 -25.95
CA ALA A 10 -44.44 -10.22 -27.21
C ALA A 10 -43.14 -11.05 -27.12
N LEU A 11 -42.05 -10.48 -26.61
CA LEU A 11 -40.78 -11.15 -26.38
C LEU A 11 -40.94 -12.34 -25.41
N LEU A 12 -41.67 -12.19 -24.32
CA LEU A 12 -41.90 -13.26 -23.35
C LEU A 12 -42.84 -14.37 -23.84
N THR A 13 -43.68 -14.08 -24.82
CA THR A 13 -44.56 -15.08 -25.44
C THR A 13 -43.83 -15.93 -26.48
N SER A 14 -42.85 -15.35 -27.20
CA SER A 14 -41.98 -16.05 -28.17
C SER A 14 -40.51 -15.69 -27.87
N PRO A 15 -39.97 -16.22 -26.75
CA PRO A 15 -38.60 -15.93 -26.39
C PRO A 15 -37.60 -16.60 -27.34
N PRO A 16 -36.39 -16.07 -27.47
CA PRO A 16 -35.30 -16.74 -28.15
C PRO A 16 -34.96 -18.07 -27.42
N ASP A 17 -34.39 -19.03 -28.15
CA ASP A 17 -33.96 -20.32 -27.58
C ASP A 17 -32.73 -20.11 -26.68
N LEU A 18 -33.01 -19.88 -25.41
CA LEU A 18 -31.99 -19.62 -24.36
C LEU A 18 -32.32 -20.51 -23.14
N PRO A 19 -31.30 -21.07 -22.47
CA PRO A 19 -31.52 -21.95 -21.32
C PRO A 19 -32.39 -21.36 -20.20
N VAL A 20 -32.35 -20.06 -19.97
CA VAL A 20 -33.17 -19.38 -18.95
C VAL A 20 -34.69 -19.53 -19.20
N VAL A 21 -35.11 -19.84 -20.44
CA VAL A 21 -36.53 -20.04 -20.78
C VAL A 21 -37.14 -21.18 -19.97
N GLU A 22 -36.37 -22.22 -19.67
CA GLU A 22 -36.82 -23.37 -18.90
C GLU A 22 -37.29 -22.99 -17.46
N VAL A 23 -36.68 -21.96 -16.88
CA VAL A 23 -36.99 -21.52 -15.51
C VAL A 23 -37.88 -20.27 -15.45
N LEU A 24 -38.28 -19.67 -16.58
CA LEU A 24 -39.16 -18.49 -16.59
C LEU A 24 -40.49 -18.69 -15.86
N PRO A 25 -41.16 -19.88 -15.94
CA PRO A 25 -42.41 -20.13 -15.18
C PRO A 25 -42.15 -20.07 -13.66
N GLU A 26 -41.10 -20.72 -13.17
CA GLU A 26 -40.71 -20.69 -11.75
C GLU A 26 -40.33 -19.27 -11.30
N LEU A 27 -39.52 -18.56 -12.09
CA LEU A 27 -39.19 -17.16 -11.81
C LEU A 27 -40.41 -16.28 -11.73
N ARG A 28 -41.41 -16.48 -12.64
CA ARG A 28 -42.69 -15.74 -12.61
C ARG A 28 -43.46 -15.99 -11.35
N GLU A 29 -43.55 -17.25 -10.91
CA GLU A 29 -44.22 -17.64 -9.67
C GLU A 29 -43.56 -17.00 -8.44
N ARG A 30 -42.24 -17.12 -8.35
CA ARG A 30 -41.42 -16.61 -7.21
C ARG A 30 -41.42 -15.08 -7.13
N LEU A 31 -41.49 -14.37 -8.27
CA LEU A 31 -41.48 -12.91 -8.34
C LEU A 31 -42.87 -12.31 -8.29
N SER A 32 -43.93 -13.11 -8.43
CA SER A 32 -45.31 -12.65 -8.29
C SER A 32 -45.67 -12.50 -6.80
N PRO A 33 -46.46 -11.50 -6.44
CA PRO A 33 -46.92 -11.35 -5.05
C PRO A 33 -47.68 -12.59 -4.61
N ASN A 34 -47.39 -13.04 -3.40
CA ASN A 34 -48.10 -14.19 -2.80
C ASN A 34 -49.57 -13.80 -2.52
N PRO A 35 -50.58 -14.46 -3.09
CA PRO A 35 -51.97 -14.10 -2.90
C PRO A 35 -52.50 -14.30 -1.46
N SER A 36 -51.72 -14.98 -0.61
CA SER A 36 -52.09 -15.32 0.78
C SER A 36 -51.18 -14.70 1.85
N GLY A 37 -50.21 -13.83 1.50
CA GLY A 37 -49.27 -13.24 2.45
C GLY A 37 -49.25 -11.72 2.39
N SER A 38 -48.94 -11.08 3.49
CA SER A 38 -48.81 -9.65 3.75
C SER A 38 -48.75 -8.75 2.50
N ASP A 39 -49.81 -8.02 2.25
CA ASP A 39 -49.90 -6.98 1.22
C ASP A 39 -48.75 -5.99 1.38
N GLY A 40 -47.83 -5.98 0.41
CA GLY A 40 -46.84 -4.93 0.32
C GLY A 40 -45.35 -5.36 0.25
N VAL A 41 -44.98 -6.56 0.64
CA VAL A 41 -43.54 -7.01 0.64
C VAL A 41 -43.07 -7.39 -0.76
N GLY A 42 -41.91 -6.84 -1.18
CA GLY A 42 -41.26 -7.17 -2.44
C GLY A 42 -40.54 -8.52 -2.38
N ALA A 43 -40.40 -9.21 -3.50
CA ALA A 43 -39.70 -10.48 -3.58
C ALA A 43 -38.17 -10.29 -3.47
N CYS A 44 -37.51 -11.24 -2.79
CA CYS A 44 -36.05 -11.39 -2.88
C CYS A 44 -35.73 -12.73 -3.54
N LEU A 45 -34.77 -12.75 -4.48
CA LEU A 45 -34.44 -13.96 -5.24
C LEU A 45 -32.97 -13.99 -5.64
N VAL A 46 -32.36 -15.16 -5.55
CA VAL A 46 -31.03 -15.42 -6.12
C VAL A 46 -31.19 -16.31 -7.36
N LEU A 47 -30.60 -15.89 -8.45
CA LEU A 47 -30.54 -16.64 -9.70
C LEU A 47 -29.08 -17.04 -10.01
N THR A 48 -28.80 -18.31 -10.03
CA THR A 48 -27.50 -18.82 -10.52
C THR A 48 -27.66 -19.33 -11.94
N ALA A 49 -26.80 -18.82 -12.81
CA ALA A 49 -26.88 -19.15 -14.24
C ALA A 49 -25.50 -19.01 -14.88
N PRO A 50 -24.98 -20.04 -15.56
CA PRO A 50 -23.76 -19.92 -16.35
C PRO A 50 -23.80 -18.76 -17.33
N PRO A 51 -22.64 -18.23 -17.75
CA PRO A 51 -22.62 -17.17 -18.76
C PRO A 51 -23.25 -17.64 -20.10
N GLY A 52 -24.07 -16.77 -20.72
CA GLY A 52 -24.72 -17.05 -21.99
C GLY A 52 -26.07 -17.74 -21.91
N THR A 53 -26.59 -18.00 -20.74
CA THR A 53 -27.93 -18.62 -20.53
C THR A 53 -29.10 -17.67 -20.81
N GLY A 54 -28.85 -16.37 -21.04
CA GLY A 54 -29.87 -15.37 -21.29
C GLY A 54 -30.46 -14.69 -20.07
N LYS A 55 -29.84 -14.86 -18.88
CA LYS A 55 -30.28 -14.21 -17.63
C LYS A 55 -30.51 -12.70 -17.80
N THR A 56 -29.52 -11.98 -18.30
CA THR A 56 -29.58 -10.52 -18.53
C THR A 56 -30.59 -10.14 -19.64
N THR A 57 -30.91 -11.06 -20.55
CA THR A 57 -31.82 -10.85 -21.68
C THR A 57 -33.30 -11.01 -21.32
N LEU A 58 -33.68 -12.02 -20.52
CA LEU A 58 -35.09 -12.37 -20.29
C LEU A 58 -35.59 -12.11 -18.87
N VAL A 59 -34.70 -12.03 -17.85
CA VAL A 59 -35.13 -11.77 -16.47
C VAL A 59 -35.64 -10.33 -16.29
N PRO A 60 -34.98 -9.28 -16.81
CA PRO A 60 -35.50 -7.92 -16.68
C PRO A 60 -36.86 -7.70 -17.35
N PRO A 61 -37.11 -8.17 -18.60
CA PRO A 61 -38.43 -8.15 -19.20
C PRO A 61 -39.51 -8.90 -18.39
N LEU A 62 -39.16 -10.09 -17.88
CA LEU A 62 -40.07 -10.85 -17.05
C LEU A 62 -40.51 -10.06 -15.83
N LEU A 63 -39.56 -9.46 -15.12
CA LEU A 63 -39.83 -8.68 -13.92
C LEU A 63 -40.67 -7.43 -14.23
N ALA A 64 -40.37 -6.73 -15.33
CA ALA A 64 -41.13 -5.59 -15.79
C ALA A 64 -42.59 -5.96 -16.14
N ASP A 65 -42.85 -7.15 -16.75
CA ASP A 65 -44.20 -7.65 -17.00
C ASP A 65 -44.95 -7.98 -15.68
N VAL A 66 -44.30 -8.64 -14.73
CA VAL A 66 -44.86 -9.00 -13.42
C VAL A 66 -45.30 -7.74 -12.64
N LEU A 67 -44.40 -6.75 -12.59
CA LEU A 67 -44.66 -5.47 -11.87
C LEU A 67 -45.79 -4.65 -12.51
N THR A 68 -45.93 -4.67 -13.85
CA THR A 68 -47.02 -3.98 -14.54
C THR A 68 -48.37 -4.59 -14.21
N LYS A 69 -48.46 -5.90 -14.03
CA LYS A 69 -49.69 -6.56 -13.59
C LYS A 69 -50.05 -6.17 -12.14
N ARG A 70 -49.04 -6.01 -11.27
CA ARG A 70 -49.19 -5.60 -9.88
C ARG A 70 -49.82 -4.20 -9.75
N THR A 71 -49.34 -3.25 -10.60
CA THR A 71 -49.92 -1.88 -10.63
C THR A 71 -51.34 -1.82 -11.20
N ALA A 72 -51.72 -2.75 -12.07
CA ALA A 72 -53.04 -2.81 -12.68
C ALA A 72 -54.14 -3.45 -11.77
N THR A 73 -53.75 -4.29 -10.81
CA THR A 73 -54.66 -5.06 -9.94
C THR A 73 -54.74 -4.55 -8.49
N GLY A 74 -53.86 -3.62 -8.08
CA GLY A 74 -53.86 -3.04 -6.75
C GLY A 74 -55.10 -2.16 -6.50
N PRO A 75 -55.63 -2.12 -5.25
CA PRO A 75 -56.75 -1.24 -4.92
C PRO A 75 -56.35 0.21 -5.11
N THR A 76 -57.12 0.97 -5.87
CA THR A 76 -57.04 2.43 -5.93
C THR A 76 -57.49 2.96 -4.57
N THR A 77 -56.61 2.98 -3.59
CA THR A 77 -56.84 3.73 -2.35
C THR A 77 -56.80 5.21 -2.70
N GLY A 78 -57.98 5.75 -2.92
CA GLY A 78 -58.17 7.16 -3.21
C GLY A 78 -57.72 8.02 -2.05
N ALA A 79 -56.57 8.70 -2.22
CA ALA A 79 -56.31 9.90 -1.45
C ALA A 79 -57.22 11.03 -1.97
N PRO A 80 -57.94 11.79 -1.07
CA PRO A 80 -58.91 12.81 -1.49
C PRO A 80 -58.30 14.04 -2.17
N ASP A 81 -56.98 14.14 -2.31
CA ASP A 81 -56.32 15.37 -2.74
C ASP A 81 -55.80 15.37 -4.20
N GLY A 82 -56.33 14.56 -5.09
CA GLY A 82 -56.17 14.77 -6.56
C GLY A 82 -54.76 14.98 -7.14
N LYS A 83 -53.67 14.79 -6.40
CA LYS A 83 -52.32 15.09 -6.79
C LYS A 83 -51.29 13.92 -6.67
N SER A 84 -51.73 12.68 -6.49
CA SER A 84 -50.83 11.55 -6.70
C SER A 84 -50.67 11.34 -8.21
N PRO A 85 -49.50 11.56 -8.83
CA PRO A 85 -49.29 11.13 -10.20
C PRO A 85 -49.46 9.62 -10.20
N GLY A 86 -50.41 9.11 -11.01
CA GLY A 86 -50.67 7.69 -11.14
C GLY A 86 -49.38 6.92 -11.24
N ARG A 87 -49.18 5.89 -10.40
CA ARG A 87 -48.01 5.02 -10.40
C ARG A 87 -47.79 4.52 -11.85
N GLY A 88 -46.75 4.99 -12.49
CA GLY A 88 -46.40 4.58 -13.88
C GLY A 88 -46.13 3.09 -13.95
N PRO A 89 -45.96 2.52 -15.12
CA PRO A 89 -45.64 1.10 -15.28
C PRO A 89 -44.36 0.78 -14.51
N GLY A 90 -44.32 -0.38 -13.82
CA GLY A 90 -43.24 -0.82 -12.95
C GLY A 90 -41.85 -0.66 -13.57
N ARG A 91 -40.96 0.02 -12.88
CA ARG A 91 -39.62 0.31 -13.31
C ARG A 91 -38.62 -0.63 -12.68
N VAL A 92 -37.76 -1.22 -13.54
CA VAL A 92 -36.69 -2.13 -13.16
C VAL A 92 -35.34 -1.49 -13.45
N ILE A 93 -34.48 -1.45 -12.47
CA ILE A 93 -33.06 -1.13 -12.66
C ILE A 93 -32.24 -2.42 -12.69
N VAL A 94 -31.30 -2.52 -13.64
CA VAL A 94 -30.37 -3.64 -13.77
C VAL A 94 -28.95 -3.10 -13.65
N THR A 95 -28.16 -3.60 -12.70
CA THR A 95 -26.77 -3.19 -12.62
C THR A 95 -25.88 -4.07 -13.49
N GLN A 96 -24.88 -3.44 -14.08
CA GLN A 96 -23.78 -4.09 -14.76
C GLN A 96 -22.43 -3.57 -14.22
N PRO A 97 -21.42 -4.41 -14.00
CA PRO A 97 -20.15 -3.95 -13.43
C PRO A 97 -19.36 -3.04 -14.39
N ARG A 98 -19.66 -3.08 -15.70
CA ARG A 98 -18.87 -2.37 -16.72
C ARG A 98 -19.73 -1.56 -17.68
N ARG A 99 -19.26 -0.35 -18.01
CA ARG A 99 -19.93 0.58 -18.95
C ARG A 99 -20.25 -0.06 -20.32
N ILE A 100 -19.28 -0.82 -20.85
CA ILE A 100 -19.45 -1.49 -22.16
C ILE A 100 -20.56 -2.52 -22.08
N ALA A 101 -20.59 -3.33 -21.03
CA ALA A 101 -21.59 -4.36 -20.80
C ALA A 101 -23.00 -3.73 -20.66
N ALA A 102 -23.12 -2.66 -19.88
CA ALA A 102 -24.41 -1.96 -19.71
C ALA A 102 -24.97 -1.44 -21.06
N ARG A 103 -24.11 -0.83 -21.90
CA ARG A 103 -24.52 -0.37 -23.23
C ARG A 103 -24.89 -1.51 -24.16
N ALA A 104 -24.05 -2.55 -24.20
CA ALA A 104 -24.29 -3.72 -25.07
C ALA A 104 -25.58 -4.46 -24.68
N ALA A 105 -25.80 -4.68 -23.37
CA ALA A 105 -27.02 -5.30 -22.88
C ALA A 105 -28.27 -4.48 -23.19
N ALA A 106 -28.22 -3.15 -23.04
CA ALA A 106 -29.35 -2.27 -23.35
C ALA A 106 -29.67 -2.27 -24.86
N ARG A 107 -28.66 -2.23 -25.75
CA ARG A 107 -28.87 -2.32 -27.19
C ARG A 107 -29.45 -3.68 -27.58
N HIS A 108 -28.82 -4.74 -27.11
CA HIS A 108 -29.30 -6.09 -27.43
C HIS A 108 -30.76 -6.32 -27.01
N LEU A 109 -31.14 -5.84 -25.83
CA LEU A 109 -32.50 -5.97 -25.35
C LEU A 109 -33.47 -5.07 -26.13
N ALA A 110 -33.08 -3.84 -26.49
CA ALA A 110 -33.87 -2.95 -27.33
C ALA A 110 -34.08 -3.55 -28.72
N ASP A 111 -33.03 -4.11 -29.36
CA ASP A 111 -33.10 -4.80 -30.64
C ASP A 111 -34.07 -5.98 -30.61
N LEU A 112 -34.07 -6.78 -29.52
CA LEU A 112 -35.02 -7.89 -29.35
C LEU A 112 -36.48 -7.42 -29.21
N LEU A 113 -36.68 -6.22 -28.65
CA LEU A 113 -38.00 -5.59 -28.58
C LEU A 113 -38.41 -4.87 -29.85
N GLY A 114 -37.51 -4.77 -30.88
CA GLY A 114 -37.76 -4.01 -32.08
C GLY A 114 -37.79 -2.49 -31.87
N GLU A 115 -37.07 -1.98 -30.88
CA GLU A 115 -37.08 -0.57 -30.46
C GLU A 115 -35.66 0.04 -30.47
N GLU A 116 -35.63 1.37 -30.54
CA GLU A 116 -34.39 2.09 -30.25
C GLU A 116 -34.15 2.21 -28.72
N VAL A 117 -32.88 2.28 -28.30
CA VAL A 117 -32.51 2.53 -26.91
C VAL A 117 -33.03 3.90 -26.44
N GLY A 118 -33.75 3.94 -25.35
CA GLY A 118 -34.45 5.12 -24.83
C GLY A 118 -35.99 4.95 -24.85
N GLY A 119 -36.51 3.90 -25.53
CA GLY A 119 -37.89 3.43 -25.40
C GLY A 119 -38.17 2.70 -24.09
N ASN A 120 -38.69 1.47 -24.19
CA ASN A 120 -38.89 0.62 -22.98
C ASN A 120 -37.57 0.28 -22.29
N VAL A 121 -36.45 0.20 -23.04
CA VAL A 121 -35.12 -0.11 -22.55
C VAL A 121 -34.24 1.13 -22.66
N GLY A 122 -33.58 1.49 -21.57
CA GLY A 122 -32.61 2.56 -21.53
C GLY A 122 -31.36 2.15 -20.78
N PHE A 123 -30.35 3.02 -20.79
CA PHE A 123 -29.17 2.84 -19.95
C PHE A 123 -28.66 4.17 -19.39
N ALA A 124 -27.91 4.07 -18.28
CA ALA A 124 -27.10 5.15 -17.77
C ALA A 124 -25.73 4.63 -17.32
N VAL A 125 -24.69 5.21 -17.91
CA VAL A 125 -23.30 4.97 -17.56
C VAL A 125 -22.59 6.29 -17.36
N ARG A 126 -21.37 6.28 -16.81
CA ARG A 126 -20.60 7.52 -16.62
C ARG A 126 -20.45 8.27 -17.96
N GLY A 127 -21.01 9.47 -18.01
CA GLY A 127 -20.93 10.36 -19.18
C GLY A 127 -21.96 10.13 -20.28
N GLU A 128 -22.80 9.10 -20.19
CA GLU A 128 -23.84 8.84 -21.19
C GLU A 128 -25.12 8.31 -20.55
N ARG A 129 -26.26 8.89 -20.92
CA ARG A 129 -27.59 8.40 -20.51
C ARG A 129 -28.52 8.44 -21.69
N ARG A 130 -29.18 7.29 -21.95
CA ARG A 130 -30.28 7.16 -22.94
C ARG A 130 -31.43 6.45 -22.25
N ALA A 131 -32.23 7.21 -21.54
CA ALA A 131 -33.46 6.76 -20.89
C ALA A 131 -34.43 7.91 -20.83
N GLY A 132 -35.72 7.61 -20.98
CA GLY A 132 -36.85 8.56 -21.03
C GLY A 132 -37.94 8.22 -20.04
N PRO A 133 -39.03 8.98 -20.06
CA PRO A 133 -40.21 8.72 -19.20
C PRO A 133 -40.87 7.35 -19.48
N ALA A 134 -40.76 6.85 -20.71
CA ALA A 134 -41.31 5.55 -21.13
C ALA A 134 -40.38 4.35 -20.76
N THR A 135 -39.19 4.60 -20.26
CA THR A 135 -38.22 3.55 -19.93
C THR A 135 -38.68 2.76 -18.73
N ARG A 136 -38.90 1.46 -18.95
CA ARG A 136 -39.30 0.49 -17.91
C ARG A 136 -38.10 -0.31 -17.37
N ILE A 137 -37.12 -0.54 -18.19
CA ILE A 137 -35.88 -1.27 -17.85
C ILE A 137 -34.70 -0.34 -18.09
N GLU A 138 -34.03 0.11 -17.05
CA GLU A 138 -32.84 0.96 -17.14
C GLU A 138 -31.61 0.17 -16.70
N ILE A 139 -30.64 -0.04 -17.61
CA ILE A 139 -29.40 -0.75 -17.32
C ILE A 139 -28.32 0.26 -16.91
N VAL A 140 -27.75 0.09 -15.72
CA VAL A 140 -26.85 1.09 -15.13
C VAL A 140 -25.55 0.41 -14.62
N THR A 141 -24.49 1.19 -14.38
CA THR A 141 -23.35 0.69 -13.58
C THR A 141 -23.63 0.83 -12.09
N ALA A 142 -23.02 -0.05 -11.27
CA ALA A 142 -23.20 -0.06 -9.80
C ALA A 142 -22.99 1.33 -9.19
N GLY A 143 -21.95 2.06 -9.56
CA GLY A 143 -21.68 3.40 -9.04
C GLY A 143 -22.71 4.48 -9.47
N ILE A 144 -23.50 4.26 -10.53
CA ILE A 144 -24.64 5.14 -10.87
C ILE A 144 -25.80 4.88 -9.89
N LEU A 145 -26.10 3.61 -9.64
CA LEU A 145 -27.18 3.28 -8.70
C LEU A 145 -26.82 3.66 -7.27
N LEU A 146 -25.57 3.46 -6.86
CA LEU A 146 -25.06 3.87 -5.55
C LEU A 146 -25.30 5.37 -5.32
N ARG A 147 -24.94 6.23 -6.27
CA ARG A 147 -25.21 7.67 -6.18
C ARG A 147 -26.69 8.02 -6.20
N ARG A 148 -27.55 7.23 -6.88
CA ARG A 148 -29.01 7.44 -6.80
C ARG A 148 -29.51 7.10 -5.41
N LEU A 149 -29.08 5.98 -4.87
CA LEU A 149 -29.44 5.51 -3.52
C LEU A 149 -29.01 6.51 -2.44
N GLN A 150 -27.83 7.11 -2.55
CA GLN A 150 -27.35 8.15 -1.63
C GLN A 150 -28.19 9.44 -1.67
N ARG A 151 -28.72 9.81 -2.85
CA ARG A 151 -29.56 11.00 -2.99
C ARG A 151 -31.02 10.76 -2.64
N ASP A 152 -31.46 9.56 -2.88
CA ASP A 152 -32.85 9.11 -2.66
C ASP A 152 -32.80 7.68 -2.14
N PRO A 153 -32.66 7.51 -0.80
CA PRO A 153 -32.64 6.18 -0.17
C PRO A 153 -33.91 5.36 -0.40
N GLU A 154 -35.03 6.01 -0.68
CA GLU A 154 -36.27 5.33 -1.01
C GLU A 154 -36.35 4.89 -2.47
N LEU A 155 -35.44 5.33 -3.34
CA LEU A 155 -35.45 5.05 -4.79
C LEU A 155 -36.85 5.29 -5.39
N ALA A 156 -37.39 6.47 -5.18
CA ALA A 156 -38.76 6.81 -5.58
C ALA A 156 -38.98 6.50 -7.09
N GLY A 157 -40.09 5.80 -7.38
CA GLY A 157 -40.45 5.40 -8.73
C GLY A 157 -39.69 4.19 -9.30
N ILE A 158 -38.88 3.48 -8.46
CA ILE A 158 -38.23 2.21 -8.79
C ILE A 158 -38.94 1.11 -7.99
N ASP A 159 -39.36 0.06 -8.68
CA ASP A 159 -40.09 -1.05 -8.06
C ASP A 159 -39.22 -2.30 -7.90
N ALA A 160 -38.14 -2.41 -8.69
CA ALA A 160 -37.21 -3.52 -8.60
C ALA A 160 -35.78 -3.15 -8.97
N VAL A 161 -34.83 -3.83 -8.33
CA VAL A 161 -33.41 -3.79 -8.67
C VAL A 161 -32.89 -5.20 -8.93
N ILE A 162 -32.21 -5.37 -10.06
CA ILE A 162 -31.49 -6.57 -10.42
C ILE A 162 -29.99 -6.27 -10.30
N LEU A 163 -29.30 -6.96 -9.39
CA LEU A 163 -27.85 -6.95 -9.28
C LEU A 163 -27.28 -8.06 -10.17
N ASP A 164 -26.76 -7.71 -11.34
CA ASP A 164 -26.20 -8.68 -12.28
C ASP A 164 -24.68 -8.81 -12.08
N GLU A 165 -24.16 -9.98 -12.38
CA GLU A 165 -22.73 -10.35 -12.29
C GLU A 165 -22.12 -10.17 -10.87
N VAL A 166 -22.90 -10.45 -9.81
CA VAL A 166 -22.46 -10.28 -8.42
C VAL A 166 -21.16 -11.05 -8.12
N HIS A 167 -20.89 -12.14 -8.86
CA HIS A 167 -19.67 -12.93 -8.73
C HIS A 167 -18.39 -12.21 -9.21
N GLU A 168 -18.46 -11.07 -9.88
CA GLU A 168 -17.27 -10.25 -10.18
C GLU A 168 -16.68 -9.61 -8.92
N ARG A 169 -17.42 -9.56 -7.81
CA ARG A 169 -16.98 -9.10 -6.49
C ARG A 169 -16.33 -7.71 -6.52
N SER A 170 -16.91 -6.80 -7.32
CA SER A 170 -16.44 -5.41 -7.36
C SER A 170 -16.80 -4.68 -6.06
N LEU A 171 -15.94 -3.75 -5.63
CA LEU A 171 -16.15 -2.94 -4.42
C LEU A 171 -17.50 -2.20 -4.45
N GLU A 172 -17.81 -1.53 -5.58
CA GLU A 172 -19.09 -0.82 -5.74
C GLU A 172 -20.29 -1.79 -5.72
N GLY A 173 -20.13 -3.00 -6.25
CA GLY A 173 -21.18 -4.03 -6.26
C GLY A 173 -21.48 -4.59 -4.88
N ASP A 174 -20.45 -4.94 -4.11
CA ASP A 174 -20.59 -5.47 -2.75
C ASP A 174 -21.17 -4.40 -1.80
N LEU A 175 -20.70 -3.14 -1.91
CA LEU A 175 -21.24 -2.01 -1.14
C LEU A 175 -22.70 -1.74 -1.49
N LEU A 176 -23.04 -1.73 -2.78
CA LEU A 176 -24.41 -1.50 -3.24
C LEU A 176 -25.37 -2.59 -2.74
N LEU A 177 -24.95 -3.86 -2.75
CA LEU A 177 -25.75 -4.96 -2.19
C LEU A 177 -26.06 -4.72 -0.70
N ALA A 178 -25.04 -4.35 0.08
CA ALA A 178 -25.19 -4.09 1.51
C ALA A 178 -26.16 -2.92 1.78
N LEU A 179 -25.97 -1.79 1.07
CA LEU A 179 -26.84 -0.61 1.25
C LEU A 179 -28.26 -0.81 0.72
N LEU A 180 -28.46 -1.55 -0.38
CA LEU A 180 -29.83 -1.88 -0.87
C LEU A 180 -30.56 -2.83 0.08
N THR A 181 -29.85 -3.77 0.69
CA THR A 181 -30.44 -4.66 1.69
C THR A 181 -30.88 -3.88 2.93
N ASP A 182 -30.06 -2.92 3.38
CA ASP A 182 -30.38 -2.03 4.49
C ASP A 182 -31.57 -1.11 4.17
N ALA A 183 -31.51 -0.41 3.02
CA ALA A 183 -32.61 0.45 2.55
C ALA A 183 -33.91 -0.33 2.40
N ARG A 184 -33.85 -1.56 1.91
CA ARG A 184 -35.06 -2.41 1.81
C ARG A 184 -35.62 -2.74 3.20
N THR A 185 -34.77 -3.08 4.14
CA THR A 185 -35.20 -3.43 5.51
C THR A 185 -35.79 -2.24 6.24
N ALA A 186 -35.16 -1.07 6.11
CA ALA A 186 -35.54 0.11 6.89
C ALA A 186 -36.62 0.99 6.24
N LEU A 187 -36.66 1.05 4.89
CA LEU A 187 -37.48 2.06 4.18
C LEU A 187 -38.39 1.47 3.09
N ARG A 188 -37.99 0.39 2.43
CA ARG A 188 -38.63 -0.08 1.19
C ARG A 188 -38.84 -1.60 1.17
N GLU A 189 -39.61 -2.11 2.15
CA GLU A 189 -39.95 -3.55 2.19
C GLU A 189 -40.64 -4.04 0.89
N ASP A 190 -41.26 -3.13 0.13
CA ASP A 190 -41.91 -3.38 -1.16
C ASP A 190 -40.94 -3.51 -2.34
N LEU A 191 -39.67 -3.11 -2.19
CA LEU A 191 -38.65 -3.18 -3.25
C LEU A 191 -38.28 -4.63 -3.56
N THR A 192 -38.45 -5.04 -4.82
CA THR A 192 -38.00 -6.35 -5.29
C THR A 192 -36.50 -6.35 -5.55
N LEU A 193 -35.76 -7.27 -4.93
CA LEU A 193 -34.31 -7.44 -5.14
C LEU A 193 -34.02 -8.81 -5.77
N VAL A 194 -33.32 -8.80 -6.91
CA VAL A 194 -32.85 -10.01 -7.59
C VAL A 194 -31.34 -9.95 -7.74
N ALA A 195 -30.64 -10.95 -7.22
CA ALA A 195 -29.20 -11.08 -7.45
C ALA A 195 -28.93 -12.21 -8.47
N MET A 196 -28.17 -11.88 -9.52
CA MET A 196 -27.82 -12.83 -10.57
C MET A 196 -26.31 -13.08 -10.55
N SER A 197 -25.94 -14.37 -10.53
CA SER A 197 -24.56 -14.82 -10.41
C SER A 197 -24.25 -15.99 -11.36
N ALA A 198 -22.97 -16.17 -11.72
CA ALA A 198 -22.53 -17.32 -12.51
C ALA A 198 -21.89 -18.44 -11.66
N THR A 199 -21.26 -18.13 -10.55
CA THR A 199 -20.40 -19.08 -9.83
C THR A 199 -20.29 -18.85 -8.32
N LEU A 200 -21.11 -18.02 -7.70
CA LEU A 200 -20.97 -17.74 -6.27
C LEU A 200 -21.57 -18.80 -5.35
N ASP A 201 -21.09 -18.75 -4.11
CA ASP A 201 -21.72 -19.35 -2.95
C ASP A 201 -23.17 -18.82 -2.82
N ALA A 202 -24.07 -19.47 -3.53
CA ALA A 202 -25.48 -19.07 -3.62
C ALA A 202 -26.13 -19.06 -2.25
N ASP A 203 -25.75 -19.97 -1.37
CA ASP A 203 -26.31 -20.09 -0.01
C ASP A 203 -26.03 -18.84 0.83
N ARG A 204 -24.83 -18.25 0.69
CA ARG A 204 -24.47 -17.04 1.40
C ARG A 204 -25.26 -15.83 0.89
N LEU A 205 -25.40 -15.73 -0.42
CA LEU A 205 -26.20 -14.68 -1.05
C LEU A 205 -27.69 -14.80 -0.70
N CYS A 206 -28.23 -16.04 -0.67
CA CYS A 206 -29.60 -16.29 -0.23
C CYS A 206 -29.84 -15.87 1.23
N ARG A 207 -28.87 -16.09 2.12
CA ARG A 207 -28.95 -15.65 3.52
C ARG A 207 -28.95 -14.13 3.63
N ILE A 208 -28.09 -13.45 2.90
CA ILE A 208 -27.99 -11.99 2.90
C ILE A 208 -29.30 -11.36 2.42
N LEU A 209 -29.79 -11.76 1.26
CA LEU A 209 -31.05 -11.24 0.72
C LEU A 209 -32.27 -11.65 1.54
N GLY A 210 -32.20 -12.80 2.20
CA GLY A 210 -33.29 -13.34 3.02
C GLY A 210 -33.30 -12.79 4.44
N SER A 211 -32.24 -12.12 4.91
CA SER A 211 -32.18 -11.51 6.24
C SER A 211 -33.30 -10.51 6.48
N THR A 212 -33.81 -9.89 5.44
CA THR A 212 -34.94 -8.93 5.44
C THR A 212 -36.32 -9.58 5.58
N SER A 213 -36.42 -10.90 5.37
CA SER A 213 -37.69 -11.62 5.32
C SER A 213 -37.81 -12.72 6.38
N GLY A 214 -36.85 -12.81 7.31
CA GLY A 214 -36.85 -13.79 8.39
C GLY A 214 -36.47 -15.23 7.96
N GLY A 215 -35.90 -15.42 6.76
CA GLY A 215 -35.46 -16.72 6.22
C GLY A 215 -34.53 -16.56 5.03
N ALA A 216 -34.04 -17.65 4.46
CA ALA A 216 -33.20 -17.59 3.24
C ALA A 216 -34.07 -17.24 2.02
N SER A 217 -33.58 -16.36 1.15
CA SER A 217 -34.21 -16.09 -0.15
C SER A 217 -34.20 -17.33 -1.04
N PRO A 218 -35.24 -17.52 -1.88
CA PRO A 218 -35.24 -18.63 -2.82
C PRO A 218 -34.08 -18.57 -3.83
N LEU A 219 -33.53 -19.74 -4.12
CA LEU A 219 -32.55 -19.95 -5.19
C LEU A 219 -33.26 -20.54 -6.40
N VAL A 220 -32.97 -19.99 -7.58
CA VAL A 220 -33.33 -20.61 -8.87
C VAL A 220 -32.04 -20.86 -9.65
N GLU A 221 -31.90 -22.08 -10.16
CA GLU A 221 -30.71 -22.48 -10.92
C GLU A 221 -31.09 -22.69 -12.39
N VAL A 222 -30.35 -22.03 -13.27
CA VAL A 222 -30.51 -22.24 -14.72
C VAL A 222 -29.55 -23.32 -15.18
N PRO A 223 -30.02 -24.39 -15.83
CA PRO A 223 -29.13 -25.43 -16.34
C PRO A 223 -28.20 -24.88 -17.42
N GLY A 224 -26.89 -25.13 -17.26
CA GLY A 224 -25.90 -24.73 -18.25
C GLY A 224 -25.82 -25.68 -19.43
N ARG A 225 -25.85 -25.17 -20.64
CA ARG A 225 -25.56 -25.93 -21.87
C ARG A 225 -24.18 -25.50 -22.41
N LEU A 226 -23.11 -26.03 -21.83
CA LEU A 226 -21.76 -25.82 -22.41
C LEU A 226 -21.40 -27.00 -23.30
N HIS A 227 -20.92 -26.66 -24.50
CA HIS A 227 -20.34 -27.66 -25.39
C HIS A 227 -18.97 -28.11 -24.87
N PRO A 228 -18.50 -29.30 -25.28
CA PRO A 228 -17.19 -29.83 -24.91
C PRO A 228 -16.06 -28.86 -25.21
N LEU A 229 -15.13 -28.74 -24.29
CA LEU A 229 -13.95 -27.90 -24.37
C LEU A 229 -12.70 -28.77 -24.33
N ALA A 230 -11.83 -28.64 -25.33
CA ALA A 230 -10.49 -29.22 -25.30
C ALA A 230 -9.51 -28.21 -24.65
N GLU A 231 -8.68 -28.66 -23.72
CA GLU A 231 -7.65 -27.84 -23.10
C GLU A 231 -6.26 -28.16 -23.67
N VAL A 232 -5.53 -27.13 -24.07
CA VAL A 232 -4.17 -27.21 -24.59
C VAL A 232 -3.25 -26.35 -23.68
N TRP A 233 -2.26 -26.99 -23.10
CA TRP A 233 -1.26 -26.29 -22.29
C TRP A 233 -0.14 -25.76 -23.20
N ALA A 234 0.10 -24.45 -23.12
CA ALA A 234 1.11 -23.73 -23.89
C ALA A 234 2.01 -22.93 -22.93
N PRO A 235 2.79 -23.57 -22.07
CA PRO A 235 3.65 -22.85 -21.14
C PRO A 235 4.72 -22.06 -21.90
N PRO A 236 5.07 -20.84 -21.44
CA PRO A 236 6.22 -20.14 -21.97
C PRO A 236 7.48 -20.94 -21.62
N GLY A 237 8.48 -20.93 -22.49
CA GLY A 237 9.72 -21.68 -22.26
C GLY A 237 10.43 -21.24 -20.96
N ARG A 238 11.69 -20.80 -21.06
CA ARG A 238 12.47 -20.38 -19.88
C ARG A 238 12.04 -19.01 -19.31
N THR A 239 11.21 -18.27 -20.02
CA THR A 239 10.73 -16.93 -19.63
C THR A 239 9.52 -17.06 -18.71
N GLY A 240 9.56 -16.45 -17.53
CA GLY A 240 8.41 -16.38 -16.63
C GLY A 240 7.26 -15.54 -17.22
N ARG A 241 6.02 -15.79 -16.80
CA ARG A 241 4.84 -15.00 -17.17
C ARG A 241 4.85 -13.59 -16.59
N LEU A 242 5.45 -13.44 -15.42
CA LEU A 242 5.62 -12.17 -14.68
C LEU A 242 7.08 -11.99 -14.30
N GLY A 243 7.57 -10.78 -14.45
CA GLY A 243 8.88 -10.33 -14.00
C GLY A 243 8.76 -9.14 -13.04
N PRO A 244 9.88 -8.70 -12.46
CA PRO A 244 9.91 -7.57 -11.50
C PRO A 244 9.36 -6.26 -12.09
N ARG A 245 9.35 -6.13 -13.43
CA ARG A 245 8.86 -4.93 -14.14
C ARG A 245 7.49 -5.12 -14.81
N GLY A 246 6.75 -6.16 -14.42
CA GLY A 246 5.46 -6.53 -15.02
C GLY A 246 5.58 -7.66 -16.04
N VAL A 247 4.73 -7.65 -17.08
CA VAL A 247 4.69 -8.71 -18.10
C VAL A 247 5.89 -8.57 -19.06
N PRO A 248 6.76 -9.60 -19.17
CA PRO A 248 7.90 -9.57 -20.10
C PRO A 248 7.47 -9.52 -21.56
N ARG A 249 8.25 -8.84 -22.40
CA ARG A 249 7.98 -8.76 -23.86
C ARG A 249 8.05 -10.13 -24.54
N GLU A 250 8.95 -10.99 -24.07
CA GLU A 250 9.12 -12.36 -24.55
C GLU A 250 7.86 -13.19 -24.28
N PHE A 251 7.19 -12.95 -23.15
CA PHE A 251 5.91 -13.60 -22.87
C PHE A 251 4.79 -13.11 -23.80
N LEU A 252 4.74 -11.83 -24.14
CA LEU A 252 3.77 -11.30 -25.10
C LEU A 252 4.03 -11.86 -26.53
N THR A 253 5.31 -12.06 -26.89
CA THR A 253 5.68 -12.76 -28.14
C THR A 253 5.20 -14.20 -28.13
N HIS A 254 5.34 -14.91 -26.99
CA HIS A 254 4.85 -16.27 -26.82
C HIS A 254 3.31 -16.35 -26.95
N VAL A 255 2.58 -15.40 -26.34
CA VAL A 255 1.10 -15.33 -26.50
C VAL A 255 0.71 -15.12 -27.96
N ALA A 256 1.36 -14.18 -28.67
CA ALA A 256 1.10 -13.93 -30.08
C ALA A 256 1.37 -15.20 -30.94
N ALA A 257 2.49 -15.87 -30.73
CA ALA A 257 2.80 -17.12 -31.43
C ALA A 257 1.79 -18.25 -31.10
N THR A 258 1.25 -18.28 -29.86
CA THR A 258 0.19 -19.21 -29.48
C THR A 258 -1.11 -18.90 -30.19
N VAL A 259 -1.45 -17.63 -30.40
CA VAL A 259 -2.62 -17.21 -31.21
C VAL A 259 -2.44 -17.65 -32.67
N GLU A 260 -1.28 -17.43 -33.27
CA GLU A 260 -0.98 -17.85 -34.67
C GLU A 260 -1.07 -19.37 -34.86
N ARG A 261 -0.54 -20.12 -33.88
CA ARG A 261 -0.65 -21.59 -33.82
C ARG A 261 -2.12 -22.00 -33.75
N ALA A 262 -2.88 -21.43 -32.84
CA ALA A 262 -4.31 -21.74 -32.65
C ALA A 262 -5.14 -21.42 -33.89
N LEU A 263 -4.82 -20.32 -34.61
CA LEU A 263 -5.43 -19.97 -35.89
C LEU A 263 -5.13 -20.97 -37.00
N ALA A 264 -3.96 -21.61 -37.00
CA ALA A 264 -3.56 -22.60 -37.96
C ALA A 264 -4.21 -23.97 -37.69
N GLU A 265 -4.40 -24.32 -36.43
CA GLU A 265 -4.90 -25.64 -36.02
C GLU A 265 -6.43 -25.72 -35.96
N HIS A 266 -7.15 -24.61 -35.81
CA HIS A 266 -8.60 -24.59 -35.59
C HIS A 266 -9.31 -23.57 -36.47
N SER A 267 -10.61 -23.80 -36.69
CA SER A 267 -11.54 -22.91 -37.38
C SER A 267 -12.35 -22.05 -36.37
N GLY A 268 -13.06 -21.04 -36.88
CA GLY A 268 -13.87 -20.11 -36.09
C GLY A 268 -13.09 -18.90 -35.60
N ASP A 269 -13.77 -17.99 -34.95
CA ASP A 269 -13.16 -16.79 -34.36
C ASP A 269 -12.35 -17.12 -33.11
N LEU A 270 -11.33 -16.31 -32.83
CA LEU A 270 -10.43 -16.47 -31.69
C LEU A 270 -10.54 -15.29 -30.72
N LEU A 271 -10.58 -15.59 -29.41
CA LEU A 271 -10.54 -14.61 -28.35
C LEU A 271 -9.29 -14.81 -27.50
N ALA A 272 -8.41 -13.79 -27.45
CA ALA A 272 -7.19 -13.82 -26.65
C ALA A 272 -7.34 -12.93 -25.41
N PHE A 273 -7.05 -13.46 -24.23
CA PHE A 273 -7.11 -12.71 -22.98
C PHE A 273 -5.74 -12.26 -22.51
N LEU A 274 -5.62 -10.95 -22.20
CA LEU A 274 -4.42 -10.29 -21.70
C LEU A 274 -4.74 -9.41 -20.46
N PRO A 275 -3.78 -9.16 -19.57
CA PRO A 275 -4.07 -8.48 -18.31
C PRO A 275 -4.43 -6.99 -18.47
N GLY A 276 -3.97 -6.30 -19.50
CA GLY A 276 -4.20 -4.86 -19.63
C GLY A 276 -4.14 -4.34 -21.05
N ALA A 277 -4.61 -3.10 -21.25
CA ALA A 277 -4.69 -2.47 -22.56
C ALA A 277 -3.32 -2.38 -23.29
N ARG A 278 -2.23 -2.12 -22.54
CA ARG A 278 -0.88 -2.07 -23.13
C ARG A 278 -0.46 -3.41 -23.72
N GLU A 279 -0.73 -4.49 -22.99
CA GLU A 279 -0.41 -5.85 -23.42
C GLU A 279 -1.30 -6.26 -24.59
N VAL A 280 -2.57 -5.81 -24.61
CA VAL A 280 -3.48 -5.97 -25.76
C VAL A 280 -2.92 -5.27 -27.00
N ASP A 281 -2.56 -3.98 -26.89
CA ASP A 281 -2.02 -3.20 -28.00
C ASP A 281 -0.70 -3.79 -28.54
N ASP A 282 0.18 -4.27 -27.67
CA ASP A 282 1.45 -4.92 -28.04
C ASP A 282 1.20 -6.21 -28.85
N VAL A 283 0.29 -7.09 -28.36
CA VAL A 283 -0.04 -8.34 -29.07
C VAL A 283 -0.79 -8.06 -30.38
N VAL A 284 -1.72 -7.10 -30.40
CA VAL A 284 -2.40 -6.67 -31.65
C VAL A 284 -1.39 -6.18 -32.70
N ALA A 285 -0.42 -5.36 -32.28
CA ALA A 285 0.61 -4.85 -33.21
C ALA A 285 1.44 -6.00 -33.82
N ARG A 286 1.81 -7.02 -33.03
CA ARG A 286 2.55 -8.20 -33.47
C ARG A 286 1.73 -9.02 -34.46
N LEU A 287 0.47 -9.32 -34.10
CA LEU A 287 -0.44 -10.11 -34.94
C LEU A 287 -0.78 -9.41 -36.27
N ARG A 288 -0.94 -8.09 -36.28
CA ARG A 288 -1.14 -7.31 -37.53
C ARG A 288 0.09 -7.34 -38.43
N GLY A 289 1.30 -7.36 -37.87
CA GLY A 289 2.55 -7.50 -38.63
C GLY A 289 2.71 -8.87 -39.31
N ALA A 290 2.05 -9.92 -38.74
CA ALA A 290 2.05 -11.29 -39.24
C ALA A 290 0.72 -11.69 -39.91
N ALA A 291 -0.21 -10.73 -40.13
CA ALA A 291 -1.59 -11.00 -40.50
C ALA A 291 -1.70 -11.80 -41.81
N ARG A 292 -2.47 -12.90 -41.76
CA ARG A 292 -2.87 -13.68 -42.91
C ARG A 292 -4.05 -12.99 -43.61
N GLU A 293 -4.10 -13.15 -44.92
CA GLU A 293 -5.23 -12.67 -45.71
C GLU A 293 -6.55 -13.28 -45.21
N GLY A 294 -7.59 -12.46 -45.00
CA GLY A 294 -8.88 -12.93 -44.47
C GLY A 294 -9.02 -13.00 -42.93
N VAL A 295 -8.04 -12.52 -42.16
CA VAL A 295 -8.10 -12.44 -40.69
C VAL A 295 -8.09 -11.00 -40.22
N ASP A 296 -9.11 -10.61 -39.44
CA ASP A 296 -9.22 -9.30 -38.82
C ASP A 296 -8.73 -9.35 -37.35
N VAL A 297 -7.73 -8.53 -37.00
CA VAL A 297 -7.20 -8.43 -35.64
C VAL A 297 -7.74 -7.19 -34.96
N LEU A 298 -8.57 -7.38 -33.94
CA LEU A 298 -9.34 -6.33 -33.24
C LEU A 298 -8.99 -6.27 -31.75
N PRO A 299 -8.60 -5.09 -31.25
CA PRO A 299 -8.45 -4.90 -29.80
C PRO A 299 -9.82 -4.75 -29.10
N LEU A 300 -9.93 -5.17 -27.83
CA LEU A 300 -11.12 -4.95 -27.01
C LEU A 300 -10.74 -4.66 -25.55
N HIS A 301 -10.81 -3.39 -25.18
CA HIS A 301 -10.57 -2.93 -23.80
C HIS A 301 -11.30 -1.62 -23.51
N GLY A 302 -11.45 -1.28 -22.23
CA GLY A 302 -12.26 -0.15 -21.76
C GLY A 302 -11.82 1.24 -22.23
N ARG A 303 -10.58 1.38 -22.72
CA ARG A 303 -10.02 2.67 -23.19
C ARG A 303 -10.30 2.98 -24.67
N LEU A 304 -10.81 2.02 -25.41
CA LEU A 304 -11.15 2.23 -26.81
C LEU A 304 -12.38 3.11 -26.97
N PRO A 305 -12.49 3.87 -28.08
CA PRO A 305 -13.74 4.51 -28.48
C PRO A 305 -14.88 3.50 -28.61
N ALA A 306 -16.12 3.94 -28.36
CA ALA A 306 -17.29 3.06 -28.39
C ALA A 306 -17.45 2.37 -29.75
N SER A 307 -17.16 3.06 -30.88
CA SER A 307 -17.23 2.51 -32.23
C SER A 307 -16.24 1.34 -32.45
N GLU A 308 -15.03 1.43 -31.92
CA GLU A 308 -14.04 0.36 -32.02
C GLU A 308 -14.43 -0.85 -31.16
N GLN A 309 -15.00 -0.58 -29.93
CA GLN A 309 -15.55 -1.64 -29.10
C GLN A 309 -16.70 -2.36 -29.80
N ASP A 310 -17.62 -1.61 -30.42
CA ASP A 310 -18.75 -2.15 -31.16
C ASP A 310 -18.29 -3.00 -32.36
N SER A 311 -17.24 -2.57 -33.06
CA SER A 311 -16.65 -3.34 -34.16
C SER A 311 -16.11 -4.72 -33.72
N ALA A 312 -15.52 -4.81 -32.54
CA ALA A 312 -15.04 -6.07 -32.00
C ALA A 312 -16.19 -7.03 -31.57
N LEU A 313 -17.36 -6.48 -31.28
CA LEU A 313 -18.55 -7.23 -30.83
C LEU A 313 -19.47 -7.61 -32.01
N THR A 314 -19.35 -6.96 -33.17
CA THR A 314 -20.16 -7.22 -34.35
C THR A 314 -19.62 -8.42 -35.13
N PRO A 315 -20.44 -9.38 -35.55
CA PRO A 315 -19.99 -10.50 -36.38
C PRO A 315 -19.28 -10.04 -37.65
N SER A 316 -18.22 -10.74 -38.06
CA SER A 316 -17.54 -10.47 -39.32
C SER A 316 -18.42 -10.79 -40.54
N PRO A 317 -18.20 -10.09 -41.67
CA PRO A 317 -18.76 -10.49 -42.94
C PRO A 317 -18.37 -11.93 -43.29
N ALA A 318 -19.24 -12.60 -44.09
CA ALA A 318 -19.01 -13.98 -44.48
C ALA A 318 -17.61 -14.16 -45.12
N GLY A 319 -16.90 -15.20 -44.72
CA GLY A 319 -15.58 -15.57 -45.24
C GLY A 319 -14.38 -14.92 -44.50
N ARG A 320 -14.57 -14.04 -43.52
CA ARG A 320 -13.46 -13.45 -42.70
C ARG A 320 -13.51 -14.00 -41.29
N ARG A 321 -12.33 -14.29 -40.74
CA ARG A 321 -12.14 -14.69 -39.34
C ARG A 321 -11.69 -13.51 -38.48
N ARG A 322 -12.06 -13.52 -37.22
CA ARG A 322 -11.62 -12.50 -36.27
C ARG A 322 -10.69 -13.08 -35.23
N VAL A 323 -9.71 -12.28 -34.86
CA VAL A 323 -8.94 -12.43 -33.61
C VAL A 323 -9.24 -11.23 -32.73
N VAL A 324 -10.04 -11.43 -31.69
CA VAL A 324 -10.32 -10.38 -30.72
C VAL A 324 -9.34 -10.52 -29.56
N VAL A 325 -8.47 -9.51 -29.39
CA VAL A 325 -7.50 -9.47 -28.29
C VAL A 325 -8.06 -8.59 -27.18
N SER A 326 -8.38 -9.18 -26.03
CA SER A 326 -9.19 -8.52 -25.00
C SER A 326 -8.54 -8.54 -23.63
N THR A 327 -8.93 -7.61 -22.78
CA THR A 327 -8.77 -7.72 -21.34
C THR A 327 -9.90 -8.57 -20.74
N ASN A 328 -10.00 -8.61 -19.38
CA ASN A 328 -11.13 -9.25 -18.69
C ASN A 328 -12.53 -8.67 -19.04
N VAL A 329 -12.62 -7.66 -19.90
CA VAL A 329 -13.90 -7.11 -20.40
C VAL A 329 -14.74 -8.16 -21.13
N ALA A 330 -14.10 -9.09 -21.85
CA ALA A 330 -14.79 -10.18 -22.55
C ALA A 330 -14.93 -11.46 -21.70
N GLU A 331 -14.59 -11.41 -20.38
CA GLU A 331 -14.58 -12.59 -19.50
C GLU A 331 -15.99 -13.00 -19.07
N SER A 332 -16.84 -12.07 -18.62
CA SER A 332 -18.18 -12.33 -18.07
C SER A 332 -19.32 -11.65 -18.87
N SER A 333 -19.35 -10.36 -18.89
CA SER A 333 -20.53 -9.55 -19.22
C SER A 333 -20.74 -9.32 -20.73
N LEU A 334 -19.76 -9.60 -21.61
CA LEU A 334 -19.87 -9.38 -23.06
C LEU A 334 -19.88 -10.68 -23.84
N THR A 335 -20.72 -10.76 -24.86
CA THR A 335 -20.71 -11.86 -25.79
C THR A 335 -19.97 -11.44 -27.08
N VAL A 336 -18.92 -12.18 -27.42
CA VAL A 336 -18.25 -12.09 -28.73
C VAL A 336 -18.76 -13.26 -29.57
N PRO A 337 -19.60 -13.04 -30.56
CA PRO A 337 -20.18 -14.14 -31.37
C PRO A 337 -19.11 -14.86 -32.18
N GLY A 338 -19.31 -16.13 -32.49
CA GLY A 338 -18.48 -16.92 -33.41
C GLY A 338 -17.18 -17.47 -32.78
N VAL A 339 -16.90 -17.19 -31.50
CA VAL A 339 -15.69 -17.64 -30.83
C VAL A 339 -15.72 -19.17 -30.62
N ARG A 340 -14.68 -19.85 -31.16
CA ARG A 340 -14.42 -21.28 -30.99
C ARG A 340 -13.09 -21.58 -30.33
N VAL A 341 -12.19 -20.59 -30.31
CA VAL A 341 -10.85 -20.75 -29.77
C VAL A 341 -10.59 -19.65 -28.76
N VAL A 342 -10.10 -20.01 -27.61
CA VAL A 342 -9.63 -19.08 -26.57
C VAL A 342 -8.12 -19.26 -26.35
N VAL A 343 -7.37 -18.16 -26.30
CA VAL A 343 -5.98 -18.12 -25.84
C VAL A 343 -5.93 -17.27 -24.58
N ASP A 344 -5.63 -17.93 -23.46
CA ASP A 344 -5.60 -17.25 -22.15
C ASP A 344 -4.17 -17.08 -21.67
N SER A 345 -3.71 -15.84 -21.55
CA SER A 345 -2.41 -15.52 -20.92
C SER A 345 -2.31 -15.98 -19.48
N THR A 346 -3.43 -16.34 -18.85
CA THR A 346 -3.55 -16.69 -17.43
C THR A 346 -3.10 -15.59 -16.48
N LEU A 347 -3.20 -14.34 -16.94
CA LEU A 347 -2.91 -13.13 -16.16
C LEU A 347 -4.15 -12.24 -16.07
N ALA A 348 -4.25 -11.51 -14.97
CA ALA A 348 -5.29 -10.51 -14.70
C ALA A 348 -4.70 -9.26 -14.05
N ARG A 349 -5.44 -8.16 -14.02
CA ARG A 349 -5.14 -6.99 -13.19
C ARG A 349 -6.16 -6.85 -12.09
N GLU A 350 -5.66 -6.66 -10.87
CA GLU A 350 -6.47 -6.44 -9.67
C GLU A 350 -6.10 -5.11 -9.04
N PRO A 351 -7.09 -4.35 -8.51
CA PRO A 351 -6.80 -3.17 -7.70
C PRO A 351 -6.18 -3.62 -6.36
N ARG A 352 -5.13 -2.94 -5.94
CA ARG A 352 -4.49 -3.16 -4.64
C ARG A 352 -4.12 -1.85 -3.99
N LEU A 353 -4.31 -1.79 -2.68
CA LEU A 353 -3.80 -0.73 -1.81
C LEU A 353 -2.52 -1.23 -1.13
N ASP A 354 -1.44 -0.51 -1.29
CA ASP A 354 -0.24 -0.63 -0.45
C ASP A 354 -0.38 0.38 0.71
N VAL A 355 -0.85 -0.10 1.85
CA VAL A 355 -1.11 0.73 3.04
C VAL A 355 0.18 1.39 3.54
N ALA A 356 1.31 0.67 3.51
CA ALA A 356 2.59 1.20 3.98
C ALA A 356 3.13 2.35 3.13
N ARG A 357 2.73 2.40 1.85
CA ARG A 357 3.14 3.45 0.90
C ARG A 357 2.04 4.48 0.63
N PHE A 358 0.86 4.31 1.20
CA PHE A 358 -0.33 5.11 0.88
C PHE A 358 -0.61 5.21 -0.62
N MET A 359 -0.45 4.09 -1.33
CA MET A 359 -0.60 4.02 -2.79
C MET A 359 -1.62 2.98 -3.19
N SER A 360 -2.58 3.39 -4.02
CA SER A 360 -3.48 2.49 -4.72
C SER A 360 -3.08 2.35 -6.18
N GLY A 361 -3.25 1.16 -6.74
CA GLY A 361 -2.92 0.91 -8.15
C GLY A 361 -3.32 -0.48 -8.61
N LEU A 362 -3.19 -0.71 -9.92
CA LEU A 362 -3.46 -2.00 -10.53
C LEU A 362 -2.18 -2.87 -10.52
N VAL A 363 -2.29 -4.06 -9.97
CA VAL A 363 -1.21 -5.06 -9.95
C VAL A 363 -1.57 -6.19 -10.90
N THR A 364 -0.59 -6.64 -11.71
CA THR A 364 -0.77 -7.83 -12.55
C THR A 364 -0.52 -9.09 -11.73
N VAL A 365 -1.48 -9.98 -11.72
CA VAL A 365 -1.49 -11.25 -10.95
C VAL A 365 -1.81 -12.44 -11.85
N GLY A 366 -1.62 -13.66 -11.34
CA GLY A 366 -2.16 -14.86 -11.99
C GLY A 366 -3.69 -14.87 -11.91
N VAL A 367 -4.36 -15.29 -12.98
CA VAL A 367 -5.82 -15.43 -13.00
C VAL A 367 -6.27 -16.52 -12.02
N SER A 368 -7.43 -16.35 -11.38
CA SER A 368 -8.05 -17.39 -10.59
C SER A 368 -8.61 -18.54 -11.47
N ARG A 369 -8.77 -19.73 -10.90
CA ARG A 369 -9.35 -20.87 -11.64
C ARG A 369 -10.77 -20.58 -12.11
N ALA A 370 -11.60 -19.97 -11.27
CA ALA A 370 -12.96 -19.59 -11.63
C ALA A 370 -13.00 -18.64 -12.83
N ALA A 371 -12.19 -17.57 -12.83
CA ALA A 371 -12.10 -16.66 -13.95
C ALA A 371 -11.54 -17.32 -15.21
N GLY A 372 -10.50 -18.16 -15.09
CA GLY A 372 -9.98 -18.90 -16.22
C GLY A 372 -10.93 -19.96 -16.82
N VAL A 373 -11.82 -20.55 -16.00
CA VAL A 373 -12.91 -21.40 -16.47
C VAL A 373 -13.95 -20.56 -17.23
N GLN A 374 -14.30 -19.35 -16.75
CA GLN A 374 -15.21 -18.45 -17.47
C GLN A 374 -14.65 -18.01 -18.81
N ARG A 375 -13.32 -17.69 -18.88
CA ARG A 375 -12.63 -17.38 -20.14
C ARG A 375 -12.69 -18.55 -21.12
N ALA A 376 -12.36 -19.76 -20.64
CA ALA A 376 -12.44 -20.98 -21.45
C ALA A 376 -13.86 -21.23 -21.98
N GLY A 377 -14.88 -21.05 -21.14
CA GLY A 377 -16.30 -21.20 -21.50
C GLY A 377 -16.74 -20.34 -22.66
N ARG A 378 -15.98 -19.26 -23.00
CA ARG A 378 -16.26 -18.44 -24.19
C ARG A 378 -16.12 -19.23 -25.51
N ALA A 379 -15.23 -20.21 -25.57
CA ALA A 379 -15.06 -21.05 -26.73
C ALA A 379 -16.17 -22.10 -26.91
N GLY A 380 -16.79 -22.53 -25.79
CA GLY A 380 -17.82 -23.58 -25.76
C GLY A 380 -19.27 -23.09 -25.82
N ARG A 381 -19.53 -21.82 -26.13
CA ARG A 381 -20.91 -21.25 -26.13
C ARG A 381 -21.79 -21.72 -27.28
N GLU A 382 -21.25 -21.65 -28.47
CA GLU A 382 -22.01 -21.90 -29.70
C GLU A 382 -21.69 -23.26 -30.36
N GLY A 383 -20.79 -24.06 -29.77
CA GLY A 383 -20.39 -25.38 -30.19
C GLY A 383 -19.07 -25.82 -29.53
N PRO A 384 -18.56 -27.01 -29.85
CA PRO A 384 -17.29 -27.49 -29.32
C PRO A 384 -16.16 -26.50 -29.56
N GLY A 385 -15.32 -26.27 -28.53
CA GLY A 385 -14.27 -25.27 -28.55
C GLY A 385 -12.96 -25.76 -27.97
N VAL A 386 -11.94 -24.89 -28.07
CA VAL A 386 -10.59 -25.16 -27.58
C VAL A 386 -10.07 -23.97 -26.78
N VAL A 387 -9.39 -24.27 -25.66
CA VAL A 387 -8.67 -23.24 -24.87
C VAL A 387 -7.18 -23.56 -24.81
N TYR A 388 -6.35 -22.59 -25.16
CA TYR A 388 -4.90 -22.59 -24.96
C TYR A 388 -4.58 -21.83 -23.71
N ARG A 389 -4.00 -22.48 -22.69
CA ARG A 389 -3.54 -21.84 -21.47
C ARG A 389 -2.04 -21.58 -21.53
N CYS A 390 -1.63 -20.30 -21.54
CA CYS A 390 -0.22 -19.90 -21.59
C CYS A 390 0.49 -20.08 -20.22
N CYS A 391 0.27 -21.21 -19.57
CA CYS A 391 0.92 -21.61 -18.33
C CYS A 391 1.11 -23.13 -18.28
N SER A 392 1.89 -23.61 -17.32
CA SER A 392 1.97 -25.05 -17.04
C SER A 392 0.77 -25.56 -16.24
N PRO A 393 0.44 -26.87 -16.31
CA PRO A 393 -0.55 -27.47 -15.41
C PRO A 393 -0.26 -27.23 -13.93
N THR A 394 1.01 -27.24 -13.55
CA THR A 394 1.46 -26.98 -12.18
C THR A 394 1.16 -25.56 -11.74
N ASP A 395 1.43 -24.56 -12.60
CA ASP A 395 1.10 -23.16 -12.31
C ASP A 395 -0.39 -22.95 -12.18
N TRP A 396 -1.16 -23.60 -13.06
CA TRP A 396 -2.62 -23.56 -13.01
C TRP A 396 -3.17 -24.18 -11.71
N ALA A 397 -2.63 -25.31 -11.27
CA ALA A 397 -3.04 -25.96 -10.04
C ALA A 397 -2.77 -25.10 -8.79
N ARG A 398 -1.78 -24.19 -8.85
CA ARG A 398 -1.44 -23.23 -7.79
C ARG A 398 -2.26 -21.93 -7.85
N SER A 399 -3.02 -21.70 -8.93
CA SER A 399 -3.86 -20.50 -9.03
C SER A 399 -4.96 -20.51 -7.97
N PRO A 400 -5.32 -19.33 -7.41
CA PRO A 400 -6.43 -19.20 -6.48
C PRO A 400 -7.73 -19.80 -7.05
N LEU A 401 -8.61 -20.31 -6.21
CA LEU A 401 -9.90 -20.87 -6.66
C LEU A 401 -10.81 -19.79 -7.24
N ALA A 402 -10.94 -18.66 -6.55
CA ALA A 402 -11.76 -17.52 -6.92
C ALA A 402 -10.94 -16.21 -6.96
N PRO A 403 -11.39 -15.16 -7.64
CA PRO A 403 -10.74 -13.85 -7.59
C PRO A 403 -10.85 -13.29 -6.17
N THR A 404 -9.83 -12.52 -5.76
CA THR A 404 -9.89 -11.77 -4.49
C THR A 404 -10.99 -10.71 -4.59
N PRO A 405 -11.96 -10.66 -3.67
CA PRO A 405 -12.93 -9.58 -3.61
C PRO A 405 -12.24 -8.21 -3.52
N GLU A 406 -12.69 -7.23 -4.30
CA GLU A 406 -12.08 -5.89 -4.31
C GLU A 406 -12.15 -5.22 -2.94
N ILE A 407 -13.20 -5.49 -2.14
CA ILE A 407 -13.35 -4.96 -0.78
C ILE A 407 -12.19 -5.35 0.15
N LEU A 408 -11.52 -6.47 -0.13
CA LEU A 408 -10.38 -6.96 0.67
C LEU A 408 -9.03 -6.41 0.19
N SER A 409 -8.95 -5.81 -1.00
CA SER A 409 -7.67 -5.46 -1.63
C SER A 409 -7.58 -4.03 -2.17
N ALA A 410 -8.71 -3.39 -2.49
CA ALA A 410 -8.77 -2.05 -3.07
C ALA A 410 -8.62 -0.93 -2.02
N ASP A 411 -8.46 0.30 -2.50
CA ASP A 411 -8.56 1.50 -1.68
C ASP A 411 -10.01 1.73 -1.26
N LEU A 412 -10.27 1.71 0.03
CA LEU A 412 -11.61 1.85 0.59
C LEU A 412 -12.02 3.31 0.84
N THR A 413 -11.21 4.32 0.48
CA THR A 413 -11.52 5.74 0.76
C THR A 413 -12.88 6.15 0.19
N GLY A 414 -13.21 5.70 -1.02
CA GLY A 414 -14.53 5.96 -1.63
C GLY A 414 -15.66 5.26 -0.88
N ALA A 415 -15.48 3.98 -0.56
CA ALA A 415 -16.48 3.20 0.19
C ALA A 415 -16.70 3.77 1.61
N ALA A 416 -15.63 4.18 2.29
CA ALA A 416 -15.70 4.81 3.60
C ALA A 416 -16.50 6.13 3.57
N LEU A 417 -16.33 6.94 2.52
CA LEU A 417 -17.15 8.15 2.35
C LEU A 417 -18.62 7.82 2.13
N GLU A 418 -18.92 6.83 1.29
CA GLU A 418 -20.31 6.39 1.05
C GLU A 418 -20.94 5.84 2.34
N LEU A 419 -20.21 5.07 3.15
CA LEU A 419 -20.64 4.57 4.45
C LEU A 419 -20.88 5.72 5.46
N ALA A 420 -20.02 6.71 5.48
CA ALA A 420 -20.16 7.89 6.34
C ALA A 420 -21.40 8.72 5.96
N VAL A 421 -21.64 8.91 4.65
CA VAL A 421 -22.85 9.60 4.15
C VAL A 421 -24.12 8.80 4.47
N TRP A 422 -24.06 7.47 4.44
CA TRP A 422 -25.17 6.59 4.79
C TRP A 422 -25.49 6.59 6.30
N GLY A 423 -24.57 7.05 7.15
CA GLY A 423 -24.73 7.10 8.60
C GLY A 423 -24.14 5.89 9.35
N VAL A 424 -23.38 5.02 8.67
CA VAL A 424 -22.72 3.83 9.25
C VAL A 424 -21.23 3.82 8.89
N PRO A 425 -20.43 4.76 9.39
CA PRO A 425 -19.04 4.98 8.94
C PRO A 425 -18.10 3.78 9.16
N ASP A 426 -18.45 2.87 10.06
CA ASP A 426 -17.72 1.62 10.32
C ASP A 426 -18.30 0.41 9.55
N GLY A 427 -19.43 0.61 8.84
CA GLY A 427 -20.13 -0.44 8.13
C GLY A 427 -20.79 -1.49 9.02
N ALA A 428 -20.89 -1.24 10.33
CA ALA A 428 -21.48 -2.17 11.28
C ALA A 428 -22.98 -2.36 11.03
N GLY A 429 -23.45 -3.60 11.17
CA GLY A 429 -24.87 -3.95 10.99
C GLY A 429 -25.31 -4.11 9.53
N LEU A 430 -24.48 -3.75 8.54
CA LEU A 430 -24.76 -4.01 7.14
C LEU A 430 -24.54 -5.48 6.76
N ALA A 431 -25.33 -5.97 5.82
CA ALA A 431 -25.27 -7.35 5.35
C ALA A 431 -24.18 -7.52 4.26
N TRP A 432 -22.94 -7.77 4.68
CA TRP A 432 -21.80 -7.91 3.79
C TRP A 432 -21.63 -9.33 3.22
N LEU A 433 -21.26 -9.43 1.95
CA LEU A 433 -20.71 -10.68 1.39
C LEU A 433 -19.33 -11.00 2.01
N ASP A 434 -18.46 -10.03 2.09
CA ASP A 434 -17.25 -10.06 2.91
C ASP A 434 -17.12 -8.71 3.59
N GLU A 435 -16.85 -8.72 4.88
CA GLU A 435 -16.64 -7.50 5.64
C GLU A 435 -15.36 -6.78 5.18
N PRO A 436 -15.39 -5.44 5.07
CA PRO A 436 -14.18 -4.68 4.80
C PRO A 436 -13.16 -4.90 5.92
N PRO A 437 -11.86 -5.11 5.60
CA PRO A 437 -10.83 -5.27 6.61
C PRO A 437 -10.78 -4.04 7.54
N ALA A 438 -10.90 -4.24 8.85
CA ALA A 438 -10.99 -3.16 9.83
C ALA A 438 -9.82 -2.16 9.73
N ALA A 439 -8.58 -2.66 9.52
CA ALA A 439 -7.40 -1.82 9.35
C ALA A 439 -7.46 -0.97 8.07
N ALA A 440 -7.96 -1.53 6.95
CA ALA A 440 -8.09 -0.79 5.69
C ALA A 440 -9.20 0.27 5.78
N LEU A 441 -10.31 -0.06 6.43
CA LEU A 441 -11.41 0.91 6.66
C LEU A 441 -10.97 2.03 7.61
N ALA A 442 -10.23 1.72 8.68
CA ALA A 442 -9.66 2.72 9.58
C ALA A 442 -8.69 3.67 8.85
N ALA A 443 -7.79 3.13 8.03
CA ALA A 443 -6.89 3.94 7.21
C ALA A 443 -7.65 4.81 6.18
N ALA A 444 -8.76 4.30 5.61
CA ALA A 444 -9.61 5.05 4.71
C ALA A 444 -10.32 6.22 5.43
N ARG A 445 -10.81 6.01 6.66
CA ARG A 445 -11.42 7.05 7.49
C ARG A 445 -10.40 8.12 7.86
N GLU A 446 -9.21 7.74 8.32
CA GLU A 446 -8.12 8.68 8.58
C GLU A 446 -7.74 9.49 7.32
N ALA A 447 -7.79 8.87 6.15
CA ALA A 447 -7.58 9.59 4.89
C ALA A 447 -8.70 10.62 4.62
N LEU A 448 -9.96 10.29 4.91
CA LEU A 448 -11.08 11.23 4.80
C LEU A 448 -10.96 12.40 5.77
N GLU A 449 -10.55 12.15 7.01
CA GLU A 449 -10.30 13.20 8.02
C GLU A 449 -9.18 14.15 7.54
N ARG A 450 -8.05 13.61 7.08
CA ARG A 450 -6.96 14.42 6.49
C ARG A 450 -7.37 15.23 5.25
N LEU A 451 -8.35 14.74 4.49
CA LEU A 451 -8.90 15.44 3.35
C LEU A 451 -10.02 16.43 3.73
N GLY A 452 -10.39 16.53 5.02
CA GLY A 452 -11.48 17.39 5.49
C GLY A 452 -12.88 16.95 5.05
N LEU A 453 -13.05 15.66 4.70
CA LEU A 453 -14.29 15.08 4.20
C LEU A 453 -15.10 14.39 5.29
N ALA A 454 -14.45 14.02 6.39
CA ALA A 454 -15.02 13.50 7.61
C ALA A 454 -14.31 14.11 8.81
N ASP A 455 -14.95 14.08 9.99
CA ASP A 455 -14.41 14.48 11.28
C ASP A 455 -14.94 13.53 12.38
N THR A 456 -14.75 13.89 13.65
CA THR A 456 -15.23 13.11 14.80
C THR A 456 -16.77 13.02 14.86
N ASP A 457 -17.47 13.99 14.27
CA ASP A 457 -18.94 14.08 14.27
C ASP A 457 -19.54 13.38 13.04
N GLY A 458 -18.73 12.93 12.10
CA GLY A 458 -19.13 12.17 10.92
C GLY A 458 -18.69 12.80 9.59
N VAL A 459 -19.55 12.73 8.57
CA VAL A 459 -19.28 13.31 7.25
C VAL A 459 -19.45 14.82 7.25
N THR A 460 -18.42 15.55 6.81
CA THR A 460 -18.49 17.01 6.71
C THR A 460 -19.43 17.47 5.57
N PRO A 461 -19.87 18.74 5.58
CA PRO A 461 -20.61 19.30 4.45
C PRO A 461 -19.86 19.18 3.11
N LEU A 462 -18.55 19.38 3.09
CA LEU A 462 -17.72 19.15 1.90
C LEU A 462 -17.75 17.66 1.49
N GLY A 463 -17.66 16.74 2.46
CA GLY A 463 -17.74 15.30 2.21
C GLY A 463 -19.04 14.88 1.53
N ARG A 464 -20.21 15.40 1.96
CA ARG A 464 -21.50 15.15 1.32
C ARG A 464 -21.54 15.63 -0.14
N VAL A 465 -21.00 16.82 -0.40
CA VAL A 465 -20.92 17.35 -1.78
C VAL A 465 -19.98 16.49 -2.64
N VAL A 466 -18.82 16.09 -2.11
CA VAL A 466 -17.86 15.25 -2.81
C VAL A 466 -18.44 13.89 -3.17
N ALA A 467 -19.17 13.23 -2.26
CA ALA A 467 -19.87 11.96 -2.51
C ALA A 467 -20.87 12.05 -3.67
N GLY A 468 -21.54 13.19 -3.79
CA GLY A 468 -22.48 13.45 -4.89
C GLY A 468 -21.85 13.70 -6.25
N LEU A 469 -20.54 13.95 -6.33
CA LEU A 469 -19.86 14.26 -7.58
C LEU A 469 -19.50 12.99 -8.38
N PRO A 470 -19.51 13.07 -9.70
CA PRO A 470 -19.23 11.91 -10.54
C PRO A 470 -17.71 11.70 -10.80
N ALA A 471 -16.89 11.81 -9.76
CA ALA A 471 -15.43 11.63 -9.80
C ALA A 471 -14.96 10.81 -8.61
N GLY A 472 -13.70 10.40 -8.57
CA GLY A 472 -13.09 9.84 -7.37
C GLY A 472 -13.07 10.88 -6.25
N VAL A 473 -13.02 10.42 -5.00
CA VAL A 473 -13.09 11.29 -3.81
C VAL A 473 -12.05 12.42 -3.85
N ARG A 474 -10.81 12.07 -4.19
CA ARG A 474 -9.69 13.01 -4.23
C ARG A 474 -9.80 14.01 -5.38
N GLU A 475 -10.18 13.53 -6.56
CA GLU A 475 -10.38 14.36 -7.76
C GLU A 475 -11.61 15.26 -7.62
N ALA A 476 -12.67 14.76 -6.98
CA ALA A 476 -13.88 15.54 -6.70
C ALA A 476 -13.58 16.68 -5.70
N ARG A 477 -12.84 16.37 -4.63
CA ARG A 477 -12.35 17.37 -3.68
C ARG A 477 -11.49 18.43 -4.39
N ALA A 478 -10.48 17.99 -5.15
CA ALA A 478 -9.59 18.90 -5.87
C ALA A 478 -10.33 19.82 -6.86
N LEU A 479 -11.34 19.29 -7.57
CA LEU A 479 -12.22 20.09 -8.43
C LEU A 479 -12.89 21.22 -7.66
N LEU A 480 -13.47 20.91 -6.49
CA LEU A 480 -14.19 21.91 -5.69
C LEU A 480 -13.27 22.94 -5.04
N GLU A 481 -12.09 22.53 -4.58
CA GLU A 481 -11.14 23.44 -3.94
C GLU A 481 -10.40 24.34 -4.95
N THR A 482 -10.13 23.84 -6.15
CA THR A 482 -9.44 24.64 -7.17
C THR A 482 -10.39 25.50 -8.01
N ALA A 483 -11.69 25.21 -8.03
CA ALA A 483 -12.68 25.96 -8.79
C ALA A 483 -12.80 27.44 -8.41
N PRO A 484 -12.70 27.87 -7.13
CA PRO A 484 -12.70 29.30 -6.77
C PRO A 484 -11.51 30.06 -7.37
N VAL A 485 -10.34 29.44 -7.46
CA VAL A 485 -9.10 30.07 -7.97
C VAL A 485 -9.02 30.02 -9.48
N LEU A 486 -9.33 28.85 -10.09
CA LEU A 486 -9.17 28.61 -11.53
C LEU A 486 -10.42 28.98 -12.35
N GLY A 487 -11.57 29.09 -11.70
CA GLY A 487 -12.90 29.09 -12.35
C GLY A 487 -13.34 27.64 -12.68
N ALA A 488 -14.65 27.36 -12.50
CA ALA A 488 -15.23 25.99 -12.64
C ALA A 488 -14.85 25.31 -13.97
N ARG A 489 -14.86 26.03 -15.07
CA ARG A 489 -14.52 25.49 -16.40
C ARG A 489 -13.07 25.02 -16.50
N ARG A 490 -12.12 25.79 -15.97
CA ARG A 490 -10.68 25.48 -16.03
C ARG A 490 -10.33 24.34 -15.07
N ALA A 491 -10.86 24.39 -13.86
CA ALA A 491 -10.73 23.30 -12.87
C ALA A 491 -11.29 21.99 -13.43
N ALA A 492 -12.50 21.99 -14.03
CA ALA A 492 -13.11 20.82 -14.64
C ALA A 492 -12.28 20.26 -15.81
N ARG A 493 -11.71 21.10 -16.65
CA ARG A 493 -10.82 20.69 -17.75
C ARG A 493 -9.53 20.04 -17.24
N ALA A 494 -8.94 20.56 -16.18
CA ALA A 494 -7.75 20.01 -15.54
C ALA A 494 -8.08 18.67 -14.86
N THR A 495 -9.15 18.61 -14.08
CA THR A 495 -9.62 17.36 -13.43
C THR A 495 -9.96 16.28 -14.45
N ALA A 496 -10.52 16.64 -15.61
CA ALA A 496 -10.81 15.69 -16.69
C ALA A 496 -9.56 14.98 -17.24
N LEU A 497 -8.37 15.57 -17.16
CA LEU A 497 -7.11 14.90 -17.55
C LEU A 497 -6.75 13.76 -16.58
N LEU A 498 -7.17 13.85 -15.32
CA LEU A 498 -6.95 12.80 -14.32
C LEU A 498 -8.00 11.69 -14.43
N THR A 499 -9.25 12.05 -14.77
CA THR A 499 -10.42 11.16 -14.64
C THR A 499 -10.90 10.54 -15.96
N ALA A 500 -10.47 11.03 -17.14
CA ALA A 500 -10.92 10.53 -18.45
C ALA A 500 -10.25 9.24 -18.93
N ASP A 501 -9.47 8.56 -18.08
CA ASP A 501 -8.72 7.33 -18.39
C ASP A 501 -7.78 7.47 -19.62
N LEU A 502 -7.17 8.64 -19.77
CA LEU A 502 -6.23 8.95 -20.84
C LEU A 502 -4.80 8.60 -20.42
N ARG A 503 -3.99 8.19 -21.39
CA ARG A 503 -2.58 7.91 -21.13
C ARG A 503 -1.73 9.16 -21.31
N ALA A 504 -1.03 9.57 -20.25
CA ALA A 504 -0.05 10.64 -20.33
C ALA A 504 1.24 10.16 -21.02
N PRO A 505 1.65 10.77 -22.16
CA PRO A 505 2.90 10.41 -22.83
C PRO A 505 4.10 10.63 -21.92
N GLY A 506 4.95 9.60 -21.73
CA GLY A 506 6.08 9.69 -20.80
C GLY A 506 5.71 9.97 -19.34
N GLY A 507 4.43 9.81 -18.95
CA GLY A 507 3.93 10.17 -17.61
C GLY A 507 3.62 11.68 -17.45
N ASP A 508 3.68 12.48 -18.52
CA ASP A 508 3.55 13.93 -18.48
C ASP A 508 2.13 14.41 -18.85
N LEU A 509 1.41 14.90 -17.83
CA LEU A 509 0.06 15.45 -17.96
C LEU A 509 0.04 16.78 -18.74
N THR A 510 1.13 17.55 -18.76
CA THR A 510 1.18 18.80 -19.53
C THR A 510 1.29 18.52 -21.02
N THR A 511 2.02 17.50 -21.40
CA THR A 511 2.06 17.00 -22.79
C THR A 511 0.69 16.44 -23.20
N LEU A 512 0.01 15.68 -22.32
CA LEU A 512 -1.36 15.22 -22.58
C LEU A 512 -2.32 16.41 -22.73
N ALA A 513 -2.24 17.43 -21.87
CA ALA A 513 -3.07 18.64 -21.97
C ALA A 513 -2.94 19.35 -23.32
N ARG A 514 -1.70 19.49 -23.81
CA ARG A 514 -1.42 20.05 -25.15
C ARG A 514 -2.01 19.19 -26.27
N GLN A 515 -1.83 17.87 -26.19
CA GLN A 515 -2.35 16.90 -27.16
C GLN A 515 -3.89 16.98 -27.29
N VAL A 516 -4.64 16.90 -26.19
CA VAL A 516 -6.11 16.90 -26.24
C VAL A 516 -6.67 18.28 -26.62
N ARG A 517 -5.97 19.36 -26.27
CA ARG A 517 -6.35 20.73 -26.66
C ARG A 517 -6.20 20.95 -28.15
N SER A 518 -5.16 20.43 -28.78
CA SER A 518 -4.94 20.51 -30.23
C SER A 518 -5.83 19.56 -31.06
N GLY A 519 -6.75 18.81 -30.45
CA GLY A 519 -7.64 17.87 -31.15
C GLY A 519 -7.05 16.48 -31.39
N GLY A 520 -5.89 16.18 -30.74
CA GLY A 520 -5.23 14.87 -30.84
C GLY A 520 -6.00 13.74 -30.14
N PRO A 521 -5.42 12.52 -30.12
CA PRO A 521 -6.04 11.35 -29.50
C PRO A 521 -6.55 11.62 -28.09
N GLY A 522 -7.80 11.20 -27.80
CA GLY A 522 -8.45 11.38 -26.50
C GLY A 522 -9.20 12.71 -26.32
N SER A 523 -9.12 13.67 -27.27
CA SER A 523 -9.76 14.99 -27.14
C SER A 523 -11.27 14.92 -26.98
N GLY A 524 -11.96 13.98 -27.63
CA GLY A 524 -13.40 13.78 -27.54
C GLY A 524 -13.81 13.33 -26.12
N ALA A 525 -13.13 12.31 -25.58
CA ALA A 525 -13.36 11.81 -24.23
C ALA A 525 -13.09 12.89 -23.17
N TRP A 526 -11.96 13.61 -23.31
CA TRP A 526 -11.63 14.73 -22.44
C TRP A 526 -12.68 15.84 -22.44
N LYS A 527 -13.14 16.28 -23.63
CA LYS A 527 -14.17 17.33 -23.76
C LYS A 527 -15.49 16.92 -23.09
N THR A 528 -15.89 15.67 -23.27
CA THR A 528 -17.12 15.13 -22.69
C THR A 528 -17.03 15.10 -21.17
N GLU A 529 -15.91 14.60 -20.65
CA GLU A 529 -15.65 14.53 -19.23
C GLU A 529 -15.53 15.92 -18.58
N ALA A 530 -14.82 16.84 -19.23
CA ALA A 530 -14.67 18.22 -18.76
C ALA A 530 -16.03 18.93 -18.63
N ARG A 531 -16.92 18.80 -19.64
CA ARG A 531 -18.27 19.37 -19.57
C ARG A 531 -19.10 18.78 -18.42
N ARG A 532 -19.01 17.45 -18.25
CA ARG A 532 -19.71 16.76 -17.17
C ARG A 532 -19.29 17.25 -15.78
N LEU A 533 -17.98 17.41 -15.58
CA LEU A 533 -17.42 17.91 -14.32
C LEU A 533 -17.73 19.39 -14.12
N GLU A 534 -17.69 20.21 -15.17
CA GLU A 534 -18.08 21.62 -15.12
C GLU A 534 -19.52 21.80 -14.65
N HIS A 535 -20.48 21.07 -15.27
CA HIS A 535 -21.87 21.09 -14.87
C HIS A 535 -22.09 20.57 -13.42
N ALA A 536 -21.33 19.55 -13.00
CA ALA A 536 -21.42 19.03 -11.65
C ALA A 536 -20.89 20.06 -10.62
N CYS A 537 -19.78 20.71 -10.92
CA CYS A 537 -19.19 21.74 -10.08
C CYS A 537 -20.11 22.96 -9.95
N GLN A 538 -20.71 23.42 -11.06
CA GLN A 538 -21.67 24.54 -11.07
C GLN A 538 -22.92 24.23 -10.25
N ARG A 539 -23.49 23.03 -10.36
CA ARG A 539 -24.62 22.61 -9.52
C ARG A 539 -24.26 22.60 -8.04
N ALA A 540 -23.11 21.99 -7.70
CA ALA A 540 -22.64 21.98 -6.31
C ALA A 540 -22.42 23.39 -5.74
N ALA A 541 -22.00 24.36 -6.55
CA ALA A 541 -21.90 25.75 -6.15
C ALA A 541 -23.28 26.41 -5.97
N SER A 542 -24.26 26.09 -6.84
CA SER A 542 -25.62 26.59 -6.71
C SER A 542 -26.34 26.04 -5.48
N ASP A 543 -26.18 24.75 -5.20
CA ASP A 543 -26.75 24.09 -4.04
C ASP A 543 -26.19 24.67 -2.72
N ARG A 544 -24.88 25.04 -2.69
CA ARG A 544 -24.26 25.75 -1.57
C ARG A 544 -24.87 27.14 -1.31
N LEU A 545 -25.22 27.84 -2.36
CA LEU A 545 -25.85 29.17 -2.25
C LEU A 545 -27.32 29.09 -1.82
N ALA A 546 -27.98 27.97 -2.11
CA ALA A 546 -29.40 27.77 -1.76
C ALA A 546 -29.62 27.36 -0.29
N ASP A 547 -28.63 26.72 0.34
CA ASP A 547 -28.72 26.28 1.74
C ASP A 547 -27.39 26.57 2.48
N PRO A 548 -27.17 27.84 2.90
CA PRO A 548 -25.93 28.22 3.60
C PRO A 548 -25.84 27.65 5.03
N GLU A 549 -26.96 27.32 5.67
CA GLU A 549 -26.98 26.85 7.08
C GLU A 549 -26.66 25.36 7.20
N ALA A 550 -26.99 24.56 6.18
CA ALA A 550 -26.61 23.13 6.15
C ALA A 550 -25.12 22.90 5.99
N MET A 551 -24.36 23.93 5.75
CA MET A 551 -22.93 23.92 5.44
C MET A 551 -22.17 24.82 6.43
N GLY A 552 -21.96 24.36 7.67
CA GLY A 552 -21.23 25.08 8.69
C GLY A 552 -20.07 25.92 8.15
N THR A 553 -19.89 27.12 8.71
CA THR A 553 -18.86 28.09 8.39
C THR A 553 -17.44 27.50 8.58
N ALA A 554 -16.95 26.70 7.66
CA ALA A 554 -15.53 26.49 7.49
C ALA A 554 -14.97 27.76 6.86
N ALA A 555 -14.41 28.60 7.70
CA ALA A 555 -13.73 29.82 7.34
C ALA A 555 -12.61 29.51 6.33
N LEU A 556 -12.85 29.81 5.07
CA LEU A 556 -11.78 30.18 4.17
C LEU A 556 -11.35 31.57 4.63
N SER A 557 -10.12 31.67 5.14
CA SER A 557 -9.51 32.89 5.61
C SER A 557 -9.78 34.06 4.66
N ASP A 558 -10.36 35.13 5.20
CA ASP A 558 -10.52 36.43 4.56
C ASP A 558 -9.19 36.92 4.01
N GLY A 559 -9.08 36.88 2.70
CA GLY A 559 -7.95 37.40 1.94
C GLY A 559 -8.37 37.70 0.50
N ALA A 560 -9.49 38.42 0.33
CA ALA A 560 -9.81 38.94 -0.98
C ALA A 560 -10.48 40.31 -0.85
N GLY A 561 -9.72 41.33 -1.20
CA GLY A 561 -10.22 42.70 -1.42
C GLY A 561 -11.33 42.70 -2.44
N GLY A 562 -12.39 43.47 -2.16
CA GLY A 562 -13.55 43.65 -3.01
C GLY A 562 -13.17 44.17 -4.40
N GLY A 563 -13.57 43.43 -5.41
CA GLY A 563 -13.58 43.87 -6.80
C GLY A 563 -14.96 43.57 -7.40
N ASP A 564 -15.58 44.58 -7.90
CA ASP A 564 -16.86 44.73 -8.57
C ASP A 564 -17.10 43.64 -9.66
N PRO A 565 -18.25 42.96 -9.72
CA PRO A 565 -18.59 42.05 -10.81
C PRO A 565 -19.13 42.80 -12.01
N GLY A 566 -18.25 43.34 -12.84
CA GLY A 566 -18.60 44.08 -14.06
C GLY A 566 -17.94 43.47 -15.31
N THR A 567 -18.80 43.06 -16.23
CA THR A 567 -18.62 42.85 -17.68
C THR A 567 -17.56 41.88 -18.18
N GLY A 568 -18.09 40.81 -18.81
CA GLY A 568 -17.36 39.80 -19.55
C GLY A 568 -16.45 40.35 -20.64
N HIS A 569 -15.18 40.06 -20.53
CA HIS A 569 -14.28 39.97 -21.67
C HIS A 569 -13.64 38.60 -21.64
N SER A 570 -13.97 37.80 -22.65
CA SER A 570 -13.28 36.54 -22.95
C SER A 570 -11.87 36.84 -23.42
N GLU A 571 -10.90 36.96 -22.50
CA GLU A 571 -9.48 36.89 -22.89
C GLU A 571 -9.16 35.53 -23.53
N PRO A 572 -8.46 35.51 -24.66
CA PRO A 572 -7.96 34.27 -25.23
C PRO A 572 -6.98 33.64 -24.21
N ALA A 573 -7.33 32.44 -23.70
CA ALA A 573 -6.55 31.70 -22.73
C ALA A 573 -5.09 31.57 -23.21
N ARG A 574 -4.14 32.14 -22.47
CA ARG A 574 -2.71 32.00 -22.70
C ARG A 574 -2.33 30.51 -22.69
N SER A 575 -1.36 30.12 -23.51
CA SER A 575 -1.00 28.73 -23.78
C SER A 575 -0.63 27.90 -22.53
N GLY A 576 -0.20 28.53 -21.43
CA GLY A 576 0.20 27.87 -20.16
C GLY A 576 -0.89 27.66 -19.13
N ASP A 577 -2.12 28.14 -19.35
CA ASP A 577 -3.16 28.16 -18.32
C ASP A 577 -3.70 26.76 -17.94
N LEU A 578 -3.74 25.78 -18.86
CA LEU A 578 -4.23 24.43 -18.58
C LEU A 578 -3.13 23.58 -17.95
N GLU A 579 -1.89 23.75 -18.36
CA GLU A 579 -0.72 23.05 -17.84
C GLU A 579 -0.49 23.39 -16.34
N MET A 580 -0.63 24.66 -15.98
CA MET A 580 -0.57 25.09 -14.57
C MET A 580 -1.79 24.57 -13.78
N ALA A 581 -2.98 24.65 -14.36
CA ALA A 581 -4.20 24.17 -13.72
C ALA A 581 -4.14 22.67 -13.42
N VAL A 582 -3.55 21.86 -14.30
CA VAL A 582 -3.43 20.41 -14.07
C VAL A 582 -2.43 20.08 -12.97
N ALA A 583 -1.36 20.87 -12.83
CA ALA A 583 -0.40 20.72 -11.73
C ALA A 583 -1.06 21.02 -10.38
N LEU A 584 -1.80 22.13 -10.29
CA LEU A 584 -2.54 22.50 -9.10
C LEU A 584 -3.58 21.45 -8.72
N VAL A 585 -4.42 21.02 -9.67
CA VAL A 585 -5.44 19.99 -9.41
C VAL A 585 -4.82 18.65 -9.01
N ALA A 586 -3.74 18.22 -9.66
CA ALA A 586 -3.05 16.97 -9.33
C ALA A 586 -2.44 17.00 -7.92
N GLY A 587 -1.78 18.11 -7.57
CA GLY A 587 -1.20 18.31 -6.22
C GLY A 587 -2.27 18.40 -5.13
N THR A 588 -3.38 19.12 -5.39
CA THR A 588 -4.52 19.19 -4.47
C THR A 588 -5.19 17.81 -4.27
N ALA A 589 -5.31 17.01 -5.34
CA ALA A 589 -5.90 15.68 -5.26
C ALA A 589 -5.03 14.71 -4.45
N GLN A 590 -3.71 14.79 -4.59
CA GLN A 590 -2.76 13.84 -4.01
C GLN A 590 -1.58 14.57 -3.33
N PRO A 591 -1.80 15.39 -2.29
CA PRO A 591 -0.73 16.18 -1.68
C PRO A 591 0.39 15.30 -1.09
N GLN A 592 0.07 14.09 -0.61
CA GLN A 592 1.05 13.12 -0.13
C GLN A 592 1.95 12.54 -1.24
N TRP A 593 1.58 12.69 -2.50
CA TRP A 593 2.35 12.25 -3.68
C TRP A 593 3.11 13.41 -4.36
N ILE A 594 3.05 14.62 -3.82
CA ILE A 594 3.99 15.68 -4.22
C ILE A 594 5.38 15.14 -3.97
N ALA A 595 6.25 15.24 -4.96
CA ALA A 595 7.53 14.54 -4.95
C ALA A 595 8.68 15.45 -5.38
N ARG A 596 9.82 15.34 -4.70
CA ARG A 596 11.07 16.02 -5.03
C ARG A 596 12.08 15.03 -5.63
N ARG A 597 12.82 15.49 -6.64
CA ARG A 597 13.84 14.68 -7.29
C ARG A 597 14.98 14.33 -6.31
N ARG A 598 15.42 13.08 -6.37
CA ARG A 598 16.59 12.59 -5.64
C ARG A 598 17.85 12.85 -6.48
N GLY A 599 18.66 13.79 -6.06
CA GLY A 599 19.92 14.13 -6.71
C GLY A 599 19.79 15.02 -7.97
N PRO A 600 20.86 15.17 -8.75
CA PRO A 600 20.91 16.04 -9.92
C PRO A 600 20.01 15.52 -11.06
N ALA A 601 19.73 16.40 -12.03
CA ALA A 601 18.99 16.00 -13.24
C ALA A 601 19.71 14.86 -13.95
N PRO A 602 18.98 13.80 -14.34
CA PRO A 602 19.60 12.66 -15.01
C PRO A 602 20.10 13.05 -16.40
N GLN A 603 21.09 12.31 -16.91
CA GLN A 603 21.50 12.41 -18.32
C GLN A 603 20.35 11.99 -19.23
N ALA A 604 20.31 12.57 -20.42
CA ALA A 604 19.29 12.26 -21.42
C ALA A 604 19.11 10.74 -21.63
N GLY A 605 17.86 10.26 -21.56
CA GLY A 605 17.50 8.86 -21.73
C GLY A 605 17.65 7.97 -20.50
N LYS A 606 18.05 8.51 -19.34
CA LYS A 606 18.04 7.78 -18.05
C LYS A 606 16.75 8.03 -17.27
N GLU A 607 16.42 7.11 -16.35
CA GLU A 607 15.31 7.25 -15.42
C GLU A 607 15.62 8.35 -14.38
N ALA A 608 14.62 9.16 -14.02
CA ALA A 608 14.70 10.12 -12.92
C ALA A 608 14.00 9.54 -11.68
N HIS A 609 14.62 9.69 -10.52
CA HIS A 609 14.12 9.17 -9.23
C HIS A 609 13.67 10.32 -8.33
N TYR A 610 12.56 10.10 -7.63
CA TYR A 610 11.90 11.07 -6.77
C TYR A 610 11.59 10.46 -5.40
N ALA A 611 11.44 11.30 -4.40
CA ALA A 611 10.87 10.94 -3.11
C ALA A 611 9.56 11.72 -2.93
N SER A 612 8.48 11.03 -2.57
CA SER A 612 7.21 11.68 -2.25
C SER A 612 7.19 12.22 -0.81
N VAL A 613 6.27 13.12 -0.52
CA VAL A 613 5.97 13.61 0.83
C VAL A 613 5.69 12.46 1.80
N ALA A 614 4.98 11.42 1.35
CA ALA A 614 4.73 10.20 2.12
C ALA A 614 5.95 9.27 2.27
N GLY A 615 7.11 9.61 1.70
CA GLY A 615 8.34 8.80 1.80
C GLY A 615 8.49 7.69 0.76
N THR A 616 7.56 7.57 -0.17
CA THR A 616 7.64 6.54 -1.21
C THR A 616 8.62 6.93 -2.30
N GLY A 617 9.47 5.99 -2.71
CA GLY A 617 10.32 6.12 -3.89
C GLY A 617 9.50 6.04 -5.17
N LEU A 618 9.75 6.98 -6.08
CA LEU A 618 9.09 7.11 -7.36
C LEU A 618 10.11 7.23 -8.48
N ARG A 619 9.77 6.74 -9.68
CA ARG A 619 10.62 6.88 -10.87
C ARG A 619 9.81 7.28 -12.09
N LEU A 620 10.38 8.15 -12.90
CA LEU A 620 9.86 8.47 -14.23
C LEU A 620 10.36 7.50 -15.29
N PRO A 621 9.55 7.25 -16.34
CA PRO A 621 10.05 6.53 -17.51
C PRO A 621 11.25 7.24 -18.14
N ALA A 622 12.20 6.48 -18.67
CA ALA A 622 13.32 7.04 -19.43
C ALA A 622 12.81 7.92 -20.60
N GLY A 623 13.41 9.10 -20.75
CA GLY A 623 13.02 10.06 -21.81
C GLY A 623 11.75 10.88 -21.50
N SER A 624 11.23 10.86 -20.28
CA SER A 624 10.17 11.77 -19.86
C SER A 624 10.65 13.22 -19.87
N ALA A 625 9.83 14.14 -20.40
CA ALA A 625 10.11 15.57 -20.38
C ALA A 625 10.13 16.15 -18.95
N LEU A 626 9.50 15.48 -18.00
CA LEU A 626 9.48 15.88 -16.58
C LEU A 626 10.79 15.59 -15.83
N ALA A 627 11.75 14.88 -16.43
CA ALA A 627 12.99 14.49 -15.76
C ALA A 627 13.85 15.69 -15.29
N GLU A 628 13.69 16.85 -15.90
CA GLU A 628 14.36 18.08 -15.53
C GLU A 628 13.68 18.82 -14.37
N SER A 629 12.40 18.55 -14.10
CA SER A 629 11.65 19.19 -13.03
C SER A 629 12.12 18.70 -11.67
N GLU A 630 12.36 19.63 -10.74
CA GLU A 630 12.75 19.27 -9.37
C GLU A 630 11.55 18.74 -8.57
N TRP A 631 10.39 19.38 -8.74
CA TRP A 631 9.16 19.03 -8.05
C TRP A 631 8.09 18.56 -9.01
N LEU A 632 7.31 17.58 -8.58
CA LEU A 632 6.20 16.99 -9.34
C LEU A 632 4.95 16.85 -8.47
N ALA A 633 3.79 17.21 -9.04
CA ALA A 633 2.48 16.73 -8.57
C ALA A 633 2.18 15.40 -9.26
N VAL A 634 2.26 14.30 -8.53
CA VAL A 634 2.01 12.96 -9.06
C VAL A 634 0.54 12.60 -8.86
N ALA A 635 -0.15 12.25 -9.94
CA ALA A 635 -1.56 11.88 -9.94
C ALA A 635 -1.81 10.38 -10.17
N GLY A 636 -0.83 9.65 -10.69
CA GLY A 636 -0.99 8.22 -10.96
C GLY A 636 0.32 7.47 -11.00
N VAL A 637 0.32 6.27 -10.42
CA VAL A 637 1.47 5.37 -10.37
C VAL A 637 1.08 3.94 -10.70
N ASP A 638 2.04 3.15 -11.18
CA ASP A 638 1.92 1.69 -11.21
C ASP A 638 2.72 1.11 -10.04
N LEU A 639 2.04 0.32 -9.23
CA LEU A 639 2.67 -0.47 -8.19
C LEU A 639 3.49 -1.60 -8.81
N THR A 640 4.77 -1.68 -8.46
CA THR A 640 5.62 -2.82 -8.81
C THR A 640 5.64 -3.81 -7.65
N SER A 641 5.54 -5.10 -7.96
CA SER A 641 5.71 -6.15 -6.95
C SER A 641 7.14 -6.08 -6.39
N GLY A 642 7.29 -5.67 -5.13
CA GLY A 642 8.58 -5.57 -4.43
C GLY A 642 8.89 -4.19 -3.84
N ARG A 643 10.09 -4.03 -3.26
CA ARG A 643 10.57 -2.79 -2.59
C ARG A 643 11.10 -1.70 -3.54
N GLY A 644 10.96 -1.85 -4.85
CA GLY A 644 11.45 -0.87 -5.83
C GLY A 644 10.58 0.40 -5.93
N ASP A 645 11.15 1.47 -6.51
CA ASP A 645 10.44 2.72 -6.78
C ASP A 645 9.24 2.49 -7.70
N ALA A 646 8.07 3.06 -7.36
CA ALA A 646 6.86 2.96 -8.17
C ALA A 646 6.98 3.79 -9.46
N LEU A 647 6.45 3.28 -10.56
CA LEU A 647 6.52 3.96 -11.85
C LEU A 647 5.45 5.05 -11.96
N ILE A 648 5.87 6.29 -12.15
CA ILE A 648 4.98 7.42 -12.40
C ILE A 648 4.28 7.25 -13.76
N ARG A 649 2.96 7.30 -13.76
CA ARG A 649 2.09 7.21 -14.93
C ARG A 649 1.48 8.53 -15.33
N ALA A 650 1.28 9.42 -14.37
CA ALA A 650 0.72 10.73 -14.58
C ALA A 650 1.28 11.68 -13.53
N ALA A 651 1.93 12.73 -13.97
CA ALA A 651 2.44 13.81 -13.13
C ALA A 651 2.48 15.14 -13.91
N ALA A 652 2.53 16.23 -13.18
CA ALA A 652 2.77 17.55 -13.74
C ALA A 652 3.90 18.25 -12.95
N PRO A 653 4.68 19.15 -13.58
CA PRO A 653 5.72 19.89 -12.90
C PRO A 653 5.13 20.90 -11.93
N LEU A 654 5.78 21.08 -10.77
CA LEU A 654 5.48 22.12 -9.78
C LEU A 654 6.72 22.97 -9.54
N ASP A 655 6.52 24.20 -9.11
CA ASP A 655 7.54 24.97 -8.40
C ASP A 655 7.54 24.63 -6.89
N GLU A 656 8.60 25.01 -6.18
CA GLU A 656 8.76 24.71 -4.76
C GLU A 656 7.69 25.40 -3.90
N GLU A 657 7.33 26.65 -4.22
CA GLU A 657 6.36 27.44 -3.46
C GLU A 657 4.99 26.76 -3.50
N THR A 658 4.51 26.42 -4.68
CA THR A 658 3.24 25.68 -4.86
C THR A 658 3.30 24.29 -4.18
N ALA A 659 4.44 23.59 -4.25
CA ALA A 659 4.59 22.30 -3.60
C ALA A 659 4.47 22.41 -2.06
N LEU A 660 5.08 23.45 -1.47
CA LEU A 660 5.00 23.74 -0.03
C LEU A 660 3.61 24.18 0.40
N GLU A 661 2.91 24.97 -0.42
CA GLU A 661 1.53 25.39 -0.15
C GLU A 661 0.59 24.18 -0.15
N LEU A 662 0.62 23.34 -1.19
CA LEU A 662 -0.28 22.21 -1.34
C LEU A 662 -0.04 21.08 -0.32
N ALA A 663 1.19 20.89 0.11
CA ALA A 663 1.56 19.90 1.11
C ALA A 663 1.83 20.49 2.50
N GLY A 664 1.38 21.74 2.77
CA GLY A 664 1.68 22.49 3.99
C GLY A 664 1.35 21.76 5.29
N ALA A 665 0.32 20.90 5.30
CA ALA A 665 -0.03 20.07 6.45
C ALA A 665 1.08 19.06 6.85
N TRP A 666 2.03 18.77 5.97
CA TRP A 666 3.21 17.91 6.25
C TRP A 666 4.49 18.71 6.51
N LEU A 667 4.42 20.06 6.53
CA LEU A 667 5.58 20.88 6.83
C LEU A 667 5.86 20.82 8.34
N ALA A 668 7.06 20.40 8.69
CA ALA A 668 7.52 20.31 10.07
C ALA A 668 8.95 20.83 10.20
N GLU A 669 9.23 21.44 11.34
CA GLU A 669 10.58 21.77 11.76
C GLU A 669 10.90 20.93 13.00
N GLU A 670 11.98 20.19 12.95
CA GLU A 670 12.43 19.33 14.05
C GLU A 670 13.91 19.57 14.33
N GLU A 671 14.28 19.53 15.59
CA GLU A 671 15.67 19.45 15.98
C GLU A 671 16.03 17.97 16.19
N ARG A 672 17.06 17.51 15.50
CA ARG A 672 17.55 16.14 15.65
C ARG A 672 19.04 16.12 15.96
N THR A 673 19.42 15.22 16.85
CA THR A 673 20.83 14.98 17.16
C THR A 673 21.39 13.94 16.19
N VAL A 674 22.46 14.29 15.49
CA VAL A 674 23.12 13.46 14.49
C VAL A 674 24.57 13.21 14.82
N TRP A 675 25.10 12.08 14.34
CA TRP A 675 26.50 11.75 14.44
C TRP A 675 27.28 12.19 13.21
N ASP A 676 28.35 12.97 13.42
CA ASP A 676 29.26 13.39 12.37
C ASP A 676 30.70 13.13 12.81
N GLY A 677 31.38 12.16 12.20
CA GLY A 677 32.78 11.83 12.51
C GLY A 677 33.07 11.51 14.00
N GLY A 678 32.14 10.87 14.71
CA GLY A 678 32.27 10.59 16.16
C GLY A 678 31.84 11.72 17.09
N ARG A 679 31.32 12.82 16.54
CA ARG A 679 30.80 13.98 17.29
C ARG A 679 29.30 14.04 17.19
N LEU A 680 28.66 14.41 18.29
CA LEU A 680 27.21 14.75 18.29
C LEU A 680 27.04 16.22 17.93
N ARG A 681 26.12 16.47 17.04
CA ARG A 681 25.62 17.82 16.77
C ARG A 681 24.12 17.82 16.57
N THR A 682 23.47 18.88 16.89
CA THR A 682 22.06 19.10 16.59
C THR A 682 21.95 19.78 15.24
N GLU A 683 21.00 19.29 14.46
CA GLU A 683 20.58 19.91 13.21
C GLU A 683 19.12 20.32 13.33
N ARG A 684 18.83 21.56 12.97
CA ARG A 684 17.45 21.98 12.73
C ARG A 684 17.09 21.61 11.31
N VAL A 685 16.15 20.67 11.20
CA VAL A 685 15.72 20.10 9.92
C VAL A 685 14.33 20.59 9.62
N ARG A 686 14.18 21.26 8.48
CA ARG A 686 12.87 21.61 7.91
C ARG A 686 12.48 20.53 6.93
N ARG A 687 11.33 19.90 7.14
CA ARG A 687 10.87 18.76 6.35
C ARG A 687 9.48 19.01 5.79
N LEU A 688 9.25 18.46 4.60
CA LEU A 688 7.92 18.29 4.03
C LEU A 688 7.61 16.79 4.04
N GLY A 689 6.98 16.30 5.09
CA GLY A 689 6.84 14.87 5.33
C GLY A 689 8.20 14.15 5.37
N ALA A 690 8.42 13.20 4.47
CA ALA A 690 9.69 12.50 4.35
C ALA A 690 10.79 13.28 3.61
N ILE A 691 10.47 14.39 2.94
CA ILE A 691 11.42 15.17 2.15
C ILE A 691 12.14 16.19 3.05
N THR A 692 13.45 16.10 3.16
CA THR A 692 14.27 17.12 3.82
C THR A 692 14.43 18.32 2.87
N LEU A 693 13.94 19.47 3.33
CA LEU A 693 14.07 20.75 2.59
C LEU A 693 15.40 21.41 2.88
N SER A 694 15.73 21.52 4.16
CA SER A 694 16.99 22.09 4.63
C SER A 694 17.41 21.43 5.95
N ALA A 695 18.71 21.36 6.18
CA ALA A 695 19.30 20.98 7.45
C ALA A 695 20.35 22.05 7.80
N THR A 696 20.15 22.76 8.87
CA THR A 696 21.07 23.79 9.36
C THR A 696 21.63 23.38 10.72
N PRO A 697 22.90 23.69 11.02
CA PRO A 697 23.44 23.41 12.34
C PRO A 697 22.58 24.08 13.43
N GLY A 698 22.15 23.28 14.39
CA GLY A 698 21.44 23.74 15.57
C GLY A 698 22.38 24.09 16.74
N PRO A 699 21.82 24.48 17.91
CA PRO A 699 22.58 24.63 19.12
C PRO A 699 23.21 23.29 19.53
N PRO A 700 24.23 23.28 20.42
CA PRO A 700 24.73 22.01 20.94
C PRO A 700 23.59 21.20 21.60
N PRO A 701 23.61 19.85 21.48
CA PRO A 701 22.55 19.03 22.05
C PRO A 701 22.45 19.23 23.56
N GLY A 702 21.24 19.28 24.10
CA GLY A 702 20.99 19.32 25.52
C GLY A 702 21.52 18.07 26.21
N PRO A 703 21.72 18.10 27.55
CA PRO A 703 22.28 16.97 28.28
C PRO A 703 21.47 15.67 28.08
N GLN A 704 20.16 15.76 28.14
CA GLN A 704 19.28 14.59 27.94
C GLN A 704 19.34 14.09 26.51
N GLU A 705 19.25 14.98 25.51
CA GLU A 705 19.30 14.63 24.09
C GLU A 705 20.65 13.96 23.72
N ALA A 706 21.75 14.45 24.28
CA ALA A 706 23.06 13.85 24.11
C ALA A 706 23.11 12.42 24.68
N ALA A 707 22.55 12.23 25.89
CA ALA A 707 22.49 10.93 26.54
C ALA A 707 21.62 9.95 25.72
N ASP A 708 20.43 10.37 25.32
CA ASP A 708 19.52 9.54 24.52
C ASP A 708 20.16 9.12 23.19
N ALA A 709 20.83 10.03 22.50
CA ALA A 709 21.51 9.74 21.24
C ALA A 709 22.70 8.77 21.40
N VAL A 710 23.45 8.87 22.50
CA VAL A 710 24.56 7.96 22.79
C VAL A 710 24.03 6.56 23.16
N VAL A 711 23.03 6.49 24.05
CA VAL A 711 22.38 5.23 24.46
C VAL A 711 21.74 4.54 23.27
N ALA A 712 20.97 5.28 22.44
CA ALA A 712 20.35 4.73 21.24
C ALA A 712 21.39 4.17 20.27
N ARG A 713 22.54 4.82 20.10
CA ARG A 713 23.61 4.33 19.23
C ARG A 713 24.25 3.05 19.76
N VAL A 714 24.50 2.99 21.06
CA VAL A 714 25.06 1.79 21.69
C VAL A 714 24.13 0.60 21.50
N ARG A 715 22.82 0.79 21.65
CA ARG A 715 21.81 -0.25 21.45
C ARG A 715 21.62 -0.66 19.97
N ALA A 716 21.58 0.31 19.05
CA ALA A 716 21.26 0.06 17.63
C ALA A 716 22.35 -0.69 16.86
N GLN A 717 23.63 -0.55 17.23
CA GLN A 717 24.75 -1.22 16.56
C GLN A 717 25.03 -2.64 17.10
N GLY A 718 24.26 -3.10 18.08
CA GLY A 718 24.48 -4.38 18.75
C GLY A 718 25.62 -4.33 19.79
N ALA A 719 25.70 -5.36 20.61
CA ALA A 719 26.61 -5.42 21.74
C ALA A 719 28.09 -5.25 21.37
N ASP A 720 28.50 -5.87 20.24
CA ASP A 720 29.92 -5.94 19.85
C ASP A 720 30.46 -4.62 19.26
N THR A 721 29.64 -3.90 18.52
CA THR A 721 30.06 -2.68 17.79
C THR A 721 29.61 -1.39 18.45
N GLY A 722 28.54 -1.42 19.22
CA GLY A 722 27.95 -0.26 19.89
C GLY A 722 28.86 0.30 20.98
N LEU A 723 29.42 -0.57 21.81
CA LEU A 723 30.36 -0.19 22.87
C LEU A 723 31.75 0.20 22.35
N ALA A 724 32.13 -0.24 21.14
CA ALA A 724 33.42 0.11 20.52
C ALA A 724 33.53 1.62 20.17
N VAL A 725 32.42 2.34 20.13
CA VAL A 725 32.40 3.80 19.90
C VAL A 725 32.86 4.59 21.13
N LEU A 726 32.81 3.99 22.33
CA LEU A 726 33.16 4.64 23.58
C LEU A 726 34.70 4.68 23.77
N PRO A 727 35.25 5.72 24.45
CA PRO A 727 36.68 5.88 24.65
C PRO A 727 37.18 5.02 25.83
N TRP A 728 37.29 3.71 25.60
CA TRP A 728 37.82 2.78 26.59
C TRP A 728 39.31 3.02 26.81
N ASP A 729 39.69 3.57 27.96
CA ASP A 729 41.07 3.66 28.42
C ASP A 729 41.52 2.41 29.20
N GLU A 730 42.74 2.40 29.68
CA GLU A 730 43.29 1.25 30.46
C GLU A 730 42.60 1.09 31.80
N GLU A 731 42.20 2.19 32.46
CA GLU A 731 41.51 2.15 33.76
C GLU A 731 40.11 1.56 33.61
N ALA A 732 39.35 2.01 32.60
CA ALA A 732 38.00 1.49 32.31
C ALA A 732 38.03 0.00 31.97
N ARG A 733 39.00 -0.43 31.13
CA ARG A 733 39.16 -1.85 30.78
C ARG A 733 39.53 -2.69 32.01
N SER A 734 40.45 -2.19 32.86
CA SER A 734 40.84 -2.87 34.08
C SER A 734 39.67 -2.99 35.06
N LEU A 735 38.93 -1.93 35.29
CA LEU A 735 37.71 -1.94 36.14
C LEU A 735 36.68 -2.93 35.63
N ARG A 736 36.39 -2.88 34.34
CA ARG A 736 35.44 -3.80 33.69
C ARG A 736 35.87 -5.27 33.88
N ALA A 737 37.17 -5.58 33.67
CA ALA A 737 37.69 -6.94 33.83
C ALA A 737 37.64 -7.40 35.29
N ARG A 738 37.87 -6.50 36.27
CA ARG A 738 37.70 -6.78 37.71
C ARG A 738 36.26 -7.10 38.06
N LEU A 739 35.29 -6.31 37.56
CA LEU A 739 33.86 -6.54 37.80
C LEU A 739 33.40 -7.86 37.12
N ALA A 740 33.84 -8.14 35.92
CA ALA A 740 33.55 -9.39 35.25
C ALA A 740 34.02 -10.61 36.06
N LEU A 741 35.23 -10.53 36.63
CA LEU A 741 35.78 -11.61 37.44
C LEU A 741 34.97 -11.81 38.75
N LEU A 742 34.50 -10.72 39.35
CA LEU A 742 33.63 -10.78 40.53
C LEU A 742 32.27 -11.36 40.20
N HIS A 743 31.66 -10.94 39.12
CA HIS A 743 30.40 -11.49 38.68
C HIS A 743 30.48 -12.99 38.36
N GLU A 744 31.53 -13.42 37.66
CA GLU A 744 31.74 -14.84 37.33
C GLU A 744 31.89 -15.75 38.57
N HIS A 745 32.61 -15.29 39.59
CA HIS A 745 32.98 -16.13 40.71
C HIS A 745 32.13 -15.95 41.97
N LEU A 746 31.46 -14.77 42.11
CA LEU A 746 30.62 -14.45 43.25
C LEU A 746 29.16 -14.28 42.93
N GLY A 747 28.83 -13.99 41.62
CA GLY A 747 27.47 -13.70 41.18
C GLY A 747 26.94 -12.39 41.74
N GLU A 748 25.63 -12.31 41.94
CA GLU A 748 25.00 -11.14 42.59
C GLU A 748 25.56 -10.88 43.98
N PRO A 749 25.76 -9.61 44.38
CA PRO A 749 25.26 -8.40 43.77
C PRO A 749 26.23 -7.75 42.74
N TRP A 750 27.34 -8.40 42.35
CA TRP A 750 28.27 -7.85 41.38
C TRP A 750 27.67 -7.84 39.99
N PRO A 751 27.73 -6.70 39.23
CA PRO A 751 27.04 -6.54 37.99
C PRO A 751 27.65 -7.40 36.87
N ASP A 752 26.78 -7.94 36.01
CA ASP A 752 27.22 -8.42 34.70
C ASP A 752 27.66 -7.22 33.84
N VAL A 753 28.92 -7.26 33.39
CA VAL A 753 29.54 -6.22 32.54
C VAL A 753 29.93 -6.77 31.17
N SER A 754 29.25 -7.83 30.70
CA SER A 754 29.32 -8.30 29.32
C SER A 754 28.86 -7.21 28.36
N ASP A 755 29.26 -7.29 27.07
CA ASP A 755 28.85 -6.29 26.08
C ASP A 755 27.34 -6.20 25.95
N ALA A 756 26.63 -7.34 26.04
CA ALA A 756 25.17 -7.37 25.98
C ALA A 756 24.55 -6.67 27.20
N ALA A 757 25.00 -7.00 28.42
CA ALA A 757 24.45 -6.42 29.63
C ALA A 757 24.75 -4.91 29.77
N LEU A 758 25.95 -4.46 29.36
CA LEU A 758 26.29 -3.05 29.33
C LEU A 758 25.47 -2.26 28.29
N ALA A 759 25.21 -2.84 27.12
CA ALA A 759 24.37 -2.19 26.10
C ALA A 759 22.90 -2.10 26.55
N ASP A 760 22.38 -3.15 27.17
CA ASP A 760 21.00 -3.18 27.68
C ASP A 760 20.79 -2.16 28.82
N ARG A 761 21.75 -2.08 29.73
CA ARG A 761 21.75 -1.16 30.90
C ARG A 761 22.38 0.20 30.62
N ALA A 762 22.59 0.58 29.34
CA ALA A 762 23.26 1.85 28.98
C ALA A 762 22.60 3.11 29.59
N GLU A 763 21.32 3.08 29.85
CA GLU A 763 20.61 4.18 30.53
C GLU A 763 21.06 4.36 31.99
N GLU A 764 21.42 3.29 32.68
CA GLU A 764 21.78 3.34 34.10
C GLU A 764 23.20 3.89 34.35
N TRP A 765 24.16 3.45 33.51
CA TRP A 765 25.55 3.76 33.75
C TRP A 765 26.15 4.80 32.81
N LEU A 766 25.69 4.83 31.56
CA LEU A 766 26.28 5.68 30.52
C LEU A 766 25.55 7.03 30.45
N ALA A 767 24.22 7.05 30.50
CA ALA A 767 23.43 8.26 30.34
C ALA A 767 23.80 9.34 31.38
N PRO A 768 23.96 9.07 32.70
CA PRO A 768 24.32 10.10 33.67
C PRO A 768 25.70 10.73 33.39
N ALA A 769 26.67 9.92 32.94
CA ALA A 769 28.01 10.39 32.60
C ALA A 769 27.99 11.31 31.37
N VAL A 770 27.20 10.92 30.33
CA VAL A 770 27.02 11.74 29.13
C VAL A 770 26.28 13.04 29.45
N MET A 771 25.23 12.99 30.27
CA MET A 771 24.50 14.19 30.72
C MET A 771 25.42 15.16 31.46
N SER A 772 26.26 14.65 32.38
CA SER A 772 27.25 15.43 33.12
C SER A 772 28.28 16.10 32.18
N LEU A 773 28.77 15.36 31.20
CA LEU A 773 29.69 15.86 30.19
C LEU A 773 29.05 16.97 29.33
N ALA A 774 27.84 16.72 28.82
CA ALA A 774 27.09 17.67 27.99
C ALA A 774 26.71 18.93 28.79
N GLY A 775 26.31 18.80 30.05
CA GLY A 775 26.03 19.92 30.96
C GLY A 775 27.24 20.82 31.20
N ARG A 776 28.42 20.25 31.28
CA ARG A 776 29.70 21.02 31.40
C ARG A 776 30.08 21.72 30.09
N ALA A 777 29.71 21.15 28.94
CA ALA A 777 29.94 21.75 27.64
C ALA A 777 28.97 22.90 27.32
N GLY A 778 27.73 22.89 27.83
CA GLY A 778 26.67 23.89 27.63
C GLY A 778 26.64 25.05 28.67
N GLY A 779 27.34 24.92 29.76
CA GLY A 779 27.34 25.91 30.87
C GLY A 779 28.17 27.13 30.59
N SER A 780 27.57 28.18 30.02
CA SER A 780 28.07 29.56 30.08
C SER A 780 27.51 30.24 31.32
N GLY A 781 27.99 29.86 32.48
CA GLY A 781 27.54 30.53 33.73
C GLY A 781 28.57 30.44 34.82
N GLY A 782 29.42 31.49 34.92
CA GLY A 782 30.18 31.69 36.18
C GLY A 782 31.59 32.24 36.03
N LEU A 783 31.71 33.52 36.35
CA LEU A 783 32.90 34.31 36.66
C LEU A 783 33.72 34.88 35.49
N ALA A 784 33.56 36.19 35.33
CA ALA A 784 34.38 37.05 34.55
C ALA A 784 35.87 36.89 34.83
N GLY A 785 36.62 36.39 33.85
CA GLY A 785 38.08 36.34 33.87
C GLY A 785 38.58 36.14 32.44
N SER A 786 39.02 37.23 31.80
CA SER A 786 39.78 37.38 30.54
C SER A 786 39.50 36.35 29.44
N ILE A 787 38.65 36.72 28.55
CA ILE A 787 38.40 36.04 27.28
C ILE A 787 39.47 36.48 26.27
N SER A 788 40.39 35.61 25.90
CA SER A 788 41.14 35.75 24.67
C SER A 788 40.23 35.41 23.49
N PRO A 789 40.11 36.27 22.43
CA PRO A 789 39.32 35.98 21.26
C PRO A 789 40.02 34.89 20.43
N GLY A 790 39.58 33.64 20.58
CA GLY A 790 40.15 32.50 19.84
C GLY A 790 39.80 31.12 20.38
N SER A 791 39.25 31.01 21.59
CA SER A 791 38.85 29.70 22.13
C SER A 791 37.43 29.33 21.62
N GLY A 792 37.42 28.57 20.53
CA GLY A 792 36.19 28.02 19.98
C GLY A 792 35.39 27.24 21.00
N ASN A 793 34.11 27.41 20.92
CA ASN A 793 33.01 26.66 21.56
C ASN A 793 33.47 25.24 21.96
N ARG A 794 33.51 24.94 23.27
CA ARG A 794 33.79 23.57 23.75
C ARG A 794 32.70 22.62 23.23
N ARG A 795 33.02 21.96 22.13
CA ARG A 795 32.10 21.05 21.47
C ARG A 795 32.02 19.75 22.27
N PHE A 796 30.83 19.21 22.43
CA PHE A 796 30.63 17.89 22.99
C PHE A 796 31.44 16.86 22.17
N SER A 797 32.32 16.12 22.84
CA SER A 797 33.08 15.03 22.25
C SER A 797 33.07 13.83 23.18
N LEU A 798 32.71 12.65 22.67
CA LEU A 798 32.76 11.40 23.43
C LEU A 798 34.15 11.05 23.93
N GLU A 799 35.20 11.53 23.27
CA GLU A 799 36.60 11.30 23.69
C GLU A 799 36.91 11.83 25.11
N LEU A 800 36.08 12.76 25.61
CA LEU A 800 36.20 13.33 26.94
C LEU A 800 35.41 12.57 28.01
N LEU A 801 34.71 11.51 27.62
CA LEU A 801 33.89 10.72 28.54
C LEU A 801 34.76 9.79 29.39
N ASP A 802 34.64 9.91 30.71
CA ASP A 802 35.31 9.01 31.65
C ASP A 802 34.46 7.73 31.80
N ILE A 803 34.88 6.68 31.12
CA ILE A 803 34.18 5.37 31.12
C ILE A 803 34.41 4.66 32.48
N ALA A 804 35.55 4.85 33.11
CA ALA A 804 35.81 4.23 34.41
C ALA A 804 34.87 4.80 35.49
N GLU A 805 34.68 6.12 35.47
CA GLU A 805 33.71 6.77 36.38
C GLU A 805 32.27 6.35 36.06
N ALA A 806 31.92 6.24 34.79
CA ALA A 806 30.61 5.77 34.38
C ALA A 806 30.32 4.34 34.84
N LEU A 807 31.30 3.42 34.74
CA LEU A 807 31.17 2.05 35.24
C LEU A 807 31.00 1.98 36.78
N ARG A 808 31.58 2.94 37.53
CA ARG A 808 31.40 3.00 38.98
C ARG A 808 29.96 3.21 39.40
N ALA A 809 29.11 3.75 38.53
CA ALA A 809 27.67 3.83 38.79
C ALA A 809 26.98 2.46 38.92
N LEU A 810 27.57 1.40 38.36
CA LEU A 810 27.07 0.03 38.50
C LEU A 810 27.50 -0.68 39.77
N LEU A 811 28.38 -0.08 40.60
CA LEU A 811 28.94 -0.73 41.79
C LEU A 811 27.87 -0.95 42.86
N PRO A 812 27.79 -2.17 43.44
CA PRO A 812 26.81 -2.49 44.48
C PRO A 812 27.25 -1.96 45.84
N TRP A 813 26.67 -0.88 46.30
CA TRP A 813 26.93 -0.36 47.63
C TRP A 813 26.06 -1.07 48.70
N PRO A 814 26.61 -1.47 49.89
CA PRO A 814 27.96 -1.13 50.41
C PRO A 814 29.09 -2.08 49.99
N GLN A 815 28.83 -3.18 49.28
CA GLN A 815 29.83 -4.20 48.92
C GLN A 815 30.99 -3.63 48.09
N ALA A 816 30.77 -2.59 47.34
CA ALA A 816 31.76 -1.89 46.55
C ALA A 816 32.96 -1.35 47.36
N ALA A 817 32.78 -1.12 48.68
CA ALA A 817 33.87 -0.72 49.56
C ALA A 817 34.99 -1.78 49.65
N HIS A 818 34.68 -3.04 49.38
CA HIS A 818 35.64 -4.17 49.41
C HIS A 818 36.21 -4.50 48.00
N LEU A 819 35.95 -3.69 47.00
CA LEU A 819 36.39 -3.97 45.61
C LEU A 819 37.90 -4.19 45.55
N ASP A 820 38.70 -3.32 46.17
CA ASP A 820 40.16 -3.42 46.12
C ASP A 820 40.73 -4.51 47.03
N GLU A 821 39.93 -4.96 47.99
CA GLU A 821 40.29 -6.15 48.80
C GLU A 821 40.05 -7.44 48.02
N LEU A 822 38.96 -7.50 47.29
CA LEU A 822 38.56 -8.68 46.56
C LEU A 822 39.35 -8.87 45.25
N VAL A 823 39.59 -7.80 44.53
CA VAL A 823 40.31 -7.76 43.23
C VAL A 823 41.28 -6.55 43.20
N PRO A 824 42.39 -6.62 43.97
CA PRO A 824 43.31 -5.50 44.17
C PRO A 824 43.97 -5.07 42.87
N GLU A 825 44.16 -3.77 42.68
CA GLU A 825 44.96 -3.27 41.52
C GLU A 825 46.44 -3.62 41.62
N ARG A 826 46.91 -3.78 42.88
CA ARG A 826 48.30 -4.13 43.14
C ARG A 826 48.38 -5.17 44.27
N ILE A 827 49.32 -6.06 44.14
CA ILE A 827 49.61 -7.05 45.16
C ILE A 827 51.02 -6.76 45.73
N GLU A 828 51.14 -6.77 47.03
CA GLU A 828 52.41 -6.70 47.68
C GLU A 828 53.13 -8.05 47.59
N VAL A 829 54.27 -8.06 46.98
CA VAL A 829 55.09 -9.26 46.84
C VAL A 829 56.10 -9.31 47.98
N PRO A 830 56.73 -10.48 48.31
CA PRO A 830 57.61 -10.64 49.47
C PRO A 830 58.77 -9.67 49.56
N SER A 831 59.17 -9.04 48.50
CA SER A 831 60.15 -7.96 48.48
C SER A 831 59.62 -6.64 49.00
N GLY A 832 58.32 -6.54 49.31
CA GLY A 832 57.64 -5.28 49.69
C GLY A 832 57.36 -4.37 48.49
N SER A 833 57.48 -4.83 47.26
CA SER A 833 57.10 -4.11 46.08
C SER A 833 55.60 -4.25 45.81
N GLN A 834 54.93 -3.13 45.48
CA GLN A 834 53.53 -3.14 45.04
C GLN A 834 53.48 -3.35 43.54
N VAL A 835 53.21 -4.59 43.09
CA VAL A 835 53.19 -4.96 41.70
C VAL A 835 51.77 -4.91 41.14
N ARG A 836 51.56 -4.28 40.00
CA ARG A 836 50.24 -4.15 39.39
C ARG A 836 49.75 -5.51 38.88
N VAL A 837 48.50 -5.83 39.16
CA VAL A 837 47.81 -6.97 38.61
C VAL A 837 47.16 -6.56 37.27
N HIS A 838 47.44 -7.28 36.22
CA HIS A 838 46.82 -7.08 34.91
C HIS A 838 45.57 -7.96 34.80
N TYR A 839 44.43 -7.32 34.82
CA TYR A 839 43.16 -7.96 34.53
C TYR A 839 42.88 -7.82 33.02
N THR A 840 42.84 -8.94 32.31
CA THR A 840 42.55 -8.95 30.88
C THR A 840 41.21 -9.61 30.67
N ALA A 841 40.29 -8.93 30.03
CA ALA A 841 39.20 -9.58 29.30
C ALA A 841 39.85 -10.24 28.08
N GLY A 842 39.56 -11.50 27.80
CA GLY A 842 40.23 -12.29 26.77
C GLY A 842 40.44 -11.53 25.46
N ALA A 843 41.65 -11.63 24.92
CA ALA A 843 42.20 -10.82 23.81
C ALA A 843 41.58 -11.10 22.43
N ASP A 844 40.56 -12.00 22.32
CA ASP A 844 39.83 -12.25 21.08
C ASP A 844 38.36 -11.90 21.24
N ALA A 845 37.87 -11.00 20.45
CA ALA A 845 36.46 -10.58 20.37
C ALA A 845 35.46 -11.74 20.10
N ALA A 846 35.95 -12.92 19.81
CA ALA A 846 35.15 -14.15 19.64
C ALA A 846 34.91 -14.93 20.94
N GLN A 847 35.54 -14.55 22.08
CA GLN A 847 35.34 -15.17 23.39
C GLN A 847 34.78 -14.17 24.41
N ILE A 848 33.75 -13.46 24.05
CA ILE A 848 32.99 -12.60 24.94
C ILE A 848 32.32 -13.51 25.97
N GLY A 849 32.78 -13.41 27.21
CA GLY A 849 32.26 -14.21 28.35
C GLY A 849 33.26 -15.06 29.09
N GLN A 850 34.50 -15.21 28.59
CA GLN A 850 35.58 -15.82 29.37
C GLN A 850 36.51 -14.74 29.92
N THR A 851 36.44 -14.50 31.22
CA THR A 851 37.39 -13.64 31.93
C THR A 851 38.79 -14.26 31.83
N GLY A 852 39.76 -13.51 31.31
CA GLY A 852 41.18 -13.92 31.34
C GLY A 852 41.66 -14.02 32.80
N ARG A 853 42.57 -14.96 33.11
CA ARG A 853 43.17 -15.05 34.45
C ARG A 853 43.93 -13.76 34.78
N PRO A 854 43.82 -13.25 36.04
CA PRO A 854 44.59 -12.11 36.48
C PRO A 854 46.11 -12.44 36.48
N VAL A 855 46.90 -11.54 35.89
CA VAL A 855 48.35 -11.76 35.66
C VAL A 855 49.17 -10.82 36.55
N LEU A 856 50.13 -11.37 37.29
CA LEU A 856 51.10 -10.61 38.04
C LEU A 856 52.50 -10.81 37.37
N ALA A 857 53.00 -9.78 36.71
CA ALA A 857 54.34 -9.81 36.08
C ALA A 857 55.40 -9.34 37.08
N VAL A 858 56.17 -10.28 37.65
CA VAL A 858 57.07 -10.02 38.78
C VAL A 858 58.41 -10.70 38.56
N ARG A 859 59.51 -10.12 39.01
CA ARG A 859 60.84 -10.76 38.97
C ARG A 859 60.90 -11.95 39.88
N VAL A 860 61.52 -13.05 39.44
CA VAL A 860 61.70 -14.28 40.22
C VAL A 860 62.29 -13.96 41.60
N GLN A 861 63.25 -13.03 41.70
CA GLN A 861 63.90 -12.66 42.94
C GLN A 861 62.98 -11.96 43.95
N GLU A 862 61.93 -11.33 43.46
CA GLU A 862 60.96 -10.66 44.31
C GLU A 862 59.92 -11.61 44.88
N CYS A 863 59.84 -12.86 44.39
CA CYS A 863 58.95 -13.91 44.84
C CYS A 863 59.61 -14.90 45.81
N PHE A 864 60.91 -14.82 46.07
CA PHE A 864 61.58 -15.71 47.02
C PHE A 864 60.92 -15.61 48.40
N GLY A 865 60.77 -16.73 49.05
CA GLY A 865 60.07 -16.87 50.31
C GLY A 865 58.54 -16.97 50.18
N TRP A 866 58.03 -16.86 48.98
CA TRP A 866 56.57 -17.03 48.75
C TRP A 866 56.25 -18.51 48.53
N ALA A 867 55.58 -19.11 49.54
CA ALA A 867 55.25 -20.53 49.56
C ALA A 867 54.07 -20.90 48.68
N THR A 868 53.13 -20.01 48.54
CA THR A 868 51.88 -20.27 47.82
C THR A 868 51.60 -19.20 46.80
N THR A 869 50.89 -19.57 45.70
CA THR A 869 50.41 -18.62 44.71
C THR A 869 49.39 -17.66 45.36
N PRO A 870 49.51 -16.35 45.17
CA PRO A 870 48.52 -15.41 45.65
C PRO A 870 47.16 -15.69 45.05
N ARG A 871 46.11 -15.60 45.84
CA ARG A 871 44.74 -15.81 45.42
C ARG A 871 43.90 -14.60 45.78
N ILE A 872 43.02 -14.25 44.84
CA ILE A 872 42.06 -13.15 44.98
C ILE A 872 40.63 -13.69 44.97
N VAL A 873 39.64 -12.82 45.04
CA VAL A 873 38.18 -13.16 45.04
C VAL A 873 37.90 -14.16 46.17
N GLN A 874 38.23 -13.77 47.40
CA GLN A 874 38.08 -14.62 48.62
C GLN A 874 38.82 -15.97 48.49
N GLY A 875 39.94 -15.99 47.80
CA GLY A 875 40.75 -17.21 47.65
C GLY A 875 40.28 -18.14 46.51
N ARG A 876 39.27 -17.77 45.75
CA ARG A 876 38.72 -18.62 44.65
C ARG A 876 39.59 -18.61 43.40
N VAL A 877 40.20 -17.47 43.06
CA VAL A 877 40.97 -17.29 41.83
C VAL A 877 42.46 -17.19 42.10
N ALA A 878 43.26 -18.10 41.55
CA ALA A 878 44.72 -18.02 41.61
C ALA A 878 45.22 -16.99 40.59
N VAL A 879 46.17 -16.13 41.03
CA VAL A 879 46.80 -15.15 40.17
C VAL A 879 47.92 -15.85 39.35
N GLN A 880 47.87 -15.73 38.01
CA GLN A 880 48.90 -16.26 37.18
C GLN A 880 50.16 -15.40 37.25
N LEU A 881 51.28 -16.00 37.69
CA LEU A 881 52.56 -15.33 37.82
C LEU A 881 53.34 -15.41 36.50
N HIS A 882 53.58 -14.27 35.91
CA HIS A 882 54.58 -14.13 34.80
C HIS A 882 55.90 -13.77 35.46
N LEU A 883 56.70 -14.80 35.73
CA LEU A 883 58.01 -14.67 36.39
C LEU A 883 59.01 -14.11 35.40
N LEU A 884 59.65 -13.00 35.79
CA LEU A 884 60.52 -12.22 34.93
C LEU A 884 62.02 -12.40 35.35
N SER A 885 62.91 -12.37 34.39
CA SER A 885 64.34 -12.19 34.63
C SER A 885 64.66 -10.82 35.25
N PRO A 886 65.88 -10.59 35.75
CA PRO A 886 66.32 -9.27 36.20
C PRO A 886 66.13 -8.15 35.14
N ALA A 887 66.23 -8.48 33.85
CA ALA A 887 66.00 -7.58 32.72
C ALA A 887 64.53 -7.49 32.32
N ARG A 888 63.60 -7.98 33.14
CA ARG A 888 62.15 -7.96 32.91
C ARG A 888 61.69 -8.75 31.67
N ARG A 889 62.41 -9.79 31.28
CA ARG A 889 61.97 -10.72 30.21
C ARG A 889 61.26 -11.93 30.86
N PRO A 890 60.18 -12.45 30.31
CA PRO A 890 59.55 -13.65 30.83
C PRO A 890 60.48 -14.84 30.86
N VAL A 891 60.50 -15.58 31.96
CA VAL A 891 61.30 -16.80 32.14
C VAL A 891 60.46 -17.99 32.50
N ALA A 892 59.29 -17.77 33.11
CA ALA A 892 58.31 -18.79 33.36
C ALA A 892 56.92 -18.16 33.55
N VAL A 893 55.87 -18.94 33.31
CA VAL A 893 54.48 -18.61 33.61
C VAL A 893 53.93 -19.74 34.45
N THR A 894 53.36 -19.40 35.63
CA THR A 894 52.79 -20.40 36.55
C THR A 894 51.61 -19.84 37.29
N ASP A 895 50.64 -20.66 37.58
CA ASP A 895 49.52 -20.45 38.50
C ASP A 895 49.67 -21.31 39.79
N ASP A 896 50.76 -22.13 39.83
CA ASP A 896 51.18 -22.91 40.99
C ASP A 896 52.64 -22.62 41.27
N LEU A 897 52.88 -21.68 42.17
CA LEU A 897 54.20 -21.24 42.57
C LEU A 897 54.98 -22.34 43.30
N ALA A 898 54.28 -23.19 44.11
CA ALA A 898 54.91 -24.30 44.80
C ALA A 898 55.49 -25.33 43.82
N SER A 899 54.70 -25.77 42.86
CA SER A 899 55.17 -26.67 41.80
C SER A 899 56.28 -26.02 40.96
N PHE A 900 56.22 -24.72 40.69
CA PHE A 900 57.28 -24.02 39.99
C PHE A 900 58.60 -24.05 40.78
N TRP A 901 58.57 -23.84 42.09
CA TRP A 901 59.79 -23.90 42.90
C TRP A 901 60.43 -25.28 42.89
N GLU A 902 59.60 -26.35 42.90
CA GLU A 902 60.08 -27.73 42.90
C GLU A 902 60.62 -28.16 41.51
N GLN A 903 59.91 -27.90 40.46
CA GLN A 903 60.14 -28.50 39.16
C GLN A 903 60.71 -27.49 38.12
N GLY A 904 60.20 -26.27 38.07
CA GLY A 904 60.57 -25.27 37.04
C GLY A 904 61.79 -24.45 37.42
N TYR A 905 61.89 -24.04 38.74
CA TYR A 905 62.96 -23.16 39.16
C TYR A 905 64.36 -23.70 38.98
N PRO A 906 64.69 -25.01 39.22
CA PRO A 906 66.01 -25.54 39.00
C PRO A 906 66.52 -25.26 37.59
N GLN A 907 65.66 -25.41 36.56
CA GLN A 907 66.02 -25.14 35.19
C GLN A 907 66.23 -23.63 34.95
N VAL A 908 65.30 -22.80 35.38
CA VAL A 908 65.41 -21.33 35.32
C VAL A 908 66.67 -20.84 36.02
N ARG A 909 67.00 -21.39 37.21
CA ARG A 909 68.20 -21.07 37.96
C ARG A 909 69.44 -21.40 37.14
N ALA A 910 69.55 -22.61 36.57
CA ALA A 910 70.69 -23.04 35.82
C ALA A 910 71.00 -22.10 34.61
N GLU A 911 69.97 -21.70 33.89
CA GLU A 911 70.04 -20.78 32.76
C GLU A 911 70.36 -19.34 33.20
N MET A 912 69.65 -18.83 34.15
CA MET A 912 69.69 -17.43 34.56
C MET A 912 70.96 -17.07 35.39
N ARG A 913 71.47 -18.01 36.17
CA ARG A 913 72.70 -17.82 36.95
C ARG A 913 73.90 -17.46 36.06
N GLY A 914 74.01 -18.12 34.92
CA GLY A 914 75.06 -17.80 33.93
C GLY A 914 74.87 -16.44 33.27
N ARG A 915 73.61 -16.06 32.99
CA ARG A 915 73.24 -14.83 32.28
C ARG A 915 73.24 -13.59 33.19
N TYR A 916 72.84 -13.77 34.50
CA TYR A 916 72.72 -12.67 35.48
C TYR A 916 73.45 -13.01 36.81
N PRO A 917 74.80 -13.15 36.78
CA PRO A 917 75.63 -13.62 37.93
C PRO A 917 75.60 -12.65 39.08
N LYS A 918 75.22 -11.39 38.88
CA LYS A 918 75.14 -10.37 39.92
C LYS A 918 73.89 -10.43 40.78
N HIS A 919 72.90 -11.24 40.36
CA HIS A 919 71.64 -11.41 41.02
C HIS A 919 71.61 -12.69 41.88
N SER A 920 70.69 -12.72 42.88
CA SER A 920 70.58 -13.91 43.74
C SER A 920 69.90 -15.06 42.98
N TRP A 921 70.44 -16.26 43.03
CA TRP A 921 69.93 -17.50 42.47
C TRP A 921 70.12 -18.63 43.50
N PRO A 922 69.42 -18.61 44.66
CA PRO A 922 69.60 -19.56 45.75
C PRO A 922 69.19 -20.98 45.30
N GLU A 923 69.70 -22.00 46.08
CA GLU A 923 69.30 -23.40 45.89
C GLU A 923 67.90 -23.62 46.52
N ASP A 924 67.65 -22.91 47.63
CA ASP A 924 66.41 -22.95 48.34
C ASP A 924 65.65 -21.60 48.18
N PRO A 925 64.76 -21.49 47.20
CA PRO A 925 63.96 -20.30 46.99
C PRO A 925 62.88 -20.08 48.05
N TRP A 926 62.51 -21.12 48.77
CA TRP A 926 61.48 -21.09 49.77
C TRP A 926 61.89 -20.30 51.06
N ASN A 927 63.11 -20.46 51.44
CA ASN A 927 63.60 -19.86 52.67
C ASN A 927 64.56 -18.67 52.45
N THR A 928 64.74 -18.30 51.24
CA THR A 928 65.54 -17.13 50.86
C THR A 928 64.74 -15.86 50.88
N PRO A 929 65.22 -14.80 51.55
CA PRO A 929 64.49 -13.50 51.50
C PRO A 929 64.44 -12.91 50.11
N ALA A 930 63.28 -12.36 49.74
CA ALA A 930 63.08 -11.68 48.48
C ALA A 930 63.96 -10.44 48.35
N THR A 931 64.39 -10.12 47.13
CA THR A 931 65.26 -8.96 46.86
C THR A 931 64.80 -8.13 45.65
N ARG A 932 64.89 -6.79 45.77
CA ARG A 932 64.54 -5.86 44.68
C ARG A 932 65.67 -5.62 43.67
N GLY A 933 66.89 -5.97 43.99
CA GLY A 933 68.10 -5.64 43.20
C GLY A 933 69.21 -6.65 43.27
N THR A 934 70.43 -6.28 42.88
CA THR A 934 71.61 -7.09 43.00
C THR A 934 72.02 -7.31 44.46
N GLY A 935 72.10 -8.58 44.91
CA GLY A 935 72.51 -8.86 46.25
C GLY A 935 73.94 -8.35 46.52
N ARG A 936 74.11 -7.37 47.43
CA ARG A 936 75.45 -7.04 47.92
C ARG A 936 75.95 -8.24 48.76
N ARG A 937 76.95 -8.94 48.29
CA ARG A 937 77.75 -9.79 49.19
C ARG A 937 78.32 -8.89 50.31
N ARG A 938 77.92 -9.10 51.56
CA ARG A 938 78.74 -8.78 52.72
C ARG A 938 79.79 -9.83 52.86
#